data_d0725027fd1fc64a6ac23946912e1fa0
#
_entry.id   d0725027fd1fc64a6ac23946912e1fa0
#
_cell.length_a   1.000
_cell.length_b   1.000
_cell.length_c   1.000
_cell.angle_alpha   90.00
_cell.angle_beta   90.00
_cell.angle_gamma   90.00
#
_symmetry.space_group_name_H-M   'P 1'
#
loop_
_entity.id
_entity.type
_entity.pdbx_description
1 polymer ?
#
loop_
_entity_poly.entity_id
_entity_poly.type
_entity_poly.pdbx_seq_one_letter_code
_entity_poly.pdbx_strand_id
1 'polypeptide(L)'
;MDMINWDNPGSKQSHENKLLIEHIEEVKSLIKRFLSFYNFKEKYFQIANFIAEYHDSGKLHPNWQLSGKEGHSHHSIEYLLDKDISFSEQKIDPILKFLILKHHSVISEILPNKKVEINGKNKPLKALFNVLLKEDLKKSLNSLPFEEKINIVDVFGLFKIADVCSAENKKIEFNKPEVSEEIVKKIILREIEEKRWNEQLKLASLPNISMLRAYTGWGKTNVSLLFFENKNVSRIFYLFPTITAINKFFEKLNNAVGDKVSKYFYFLDTEIKEEEEKFSNLFFIENFTTPYVITTIDQFLLSFLQVGKYHTKRPMFRNSGLIIDEVHLLNPLMLDLLVHFINKYRMFYNLKVLFMSATLPSSLIQYLEKNLRIENFLDYSEGYKNKKRIRWKYIDEDIESWIEKIIYEKKSYKRVLVIVNTVEKAISIGKKLEEEFKLLYGKDFIVFHARFMYKHRKEKENWLENKEPHILIATQVCEVSLDFSYDILFTELSSLPSLIQRFGRVNRYGNETKGINVYIFKPDIKNIQKYPYSEEELKIAKEIVEKFEDEKLKNEKQIIDEMDLILNYERLQKEIEETKRKVRIEYWEDLLQYFFTFDIKEEKLRGLLDYREGFTILIIPHPDCIKDETKEYVNNLLSRSFINLSFNERKKLIAEIKEVAIPIPIWWLRGIEIEEENIFPIINVKNKIYDSKYGFQEIKGEII
;
A
#
# COMPACT_ATOMS: atom_id res chain seq x y z
N MET A 1 7.16 20.66 -50.80
CA MET A 1 6.93 20.32 -49.37
C MET A 1 5.77 19.35 -49.38
N ASP A 2 6.07 18.08 -49.25
CA ASP A 2 5.01 17.06 -49.22
C ASP A 2 4.36 17.14 -47.84
N MET A 3 3.12 17.67 -47.81
CA MET A 3 2.30 17.63 -46.58
C MET A 3 1.91 16.20 -46.30
N ILE A 4 1.95 15.76 -45.04
CA ILE A 4 1.46 14.43 -44.65
C ILE A 4 -0.01 14.34 -45.07
N ASN A 5 -0.34 13.32 -45.82
CA ASN A 5 -1.71 13.08 -46.24
C ASN A 5 -2.45 12.29 -45.15
N TRP A 6 -3.08 13.01 -44.22
CA TRP A 6 -3.84 12.44 -43.12
C TRP A 6 -5.13 11.79 -43.60
N ASP A 7 -5.39 10.58 -43.13
CA ASP A 7 -6.60 9.82 -43.46
C ASP A 7 -7.87 10.38 -42.79
N ASN A 8 -9.05 9.98 -43.29
CA ASN A 8 -10.32 10.39 -42.73
C ASN A 8 -10.64 9.58 -41.43
N PRO A 9 -10.99 10.23 -40.31
CA PRO A 9 -11.33 9.54 -39.06
C PRO A 9 -12.49 8.54 -39.17
N GLY A 10 -13.46 8.79 -40.02
CA GLY A 10 -14.64 7.94 -40.22
C GLY A 10 -14.35 6.61 -40.94
N SER A 11 -13.18 6.46 -41.55
CA SER A 11 -12.79 5.25 -42.31
C SER A 11 -11.75 4.37 -41.62
N LYS A 12 -11.25 4.78 -40.47
CA LYS A 12 -10.13 4.13 -39.76
C LYS A 12 -10.54 3.42 -38.52
N GLN A 13 -9.94 2.25 -38.26
CA GLN A 13 -10.11 1.50 -37.03
C GLN A 13 -9.21 2.08 -35.93
N SER A 14 -9.77 2.25 -34.75
CA SER A 14 -9.01 2.61 -33.53
C SER A 14 -8.55 1.33 -32.81
N HIS A 15 -9.46 0.37 -32.68
CA HIS A 15 -9.27 -0.93 -32.01
C HIS A 15 -9.92 -2.03 -32.84
N GLU A 16 -9.73 -3.28 -32.45
CA GLU A 16 -10.38 -4.42 -33.09
C GLU A 16 -11.90 -4.21 -33.10
N ASN A 17 -12.50 -4.18 -34.31
CA ASN A 17 -13.92 -3.97 -34.55
C ASN A 17 -14.51 -2.62 -34.07
N LYS A 18 -13.69 -1.56 -33.92
CA LYS A 18 -14.19 -0.22 -33.53
C LYS A 18 -13.57 0.89 -34.39
N LEU A 19 -14.40 1.76 -34.96
CA LEU A 19 -13.95 2.92 -35.70
C LEU A 19 -13.37 3.99 -34.76
N LEU A 20 -12.42 4.77 -35.25
CA LEU A 20 -11.77 5.84 -34.47
C LEU A 20 -12.79 6.87 -33.99
N ILE A 21 -13.74 7.25 -34.85
CA ILE A 21 -14.79 8.21 -34.49
C ILE A 21 -15.73 7.68 -33.39
N GLU A 22 -16.09 6.41 -33.46
CA GLU A 22 -16.93 5.75 -32.42
C GLU A 22 -16.20 5.72 -31.08
N HIS A 23 -14.92 5.36 -31.10
CA HIS A 23 -14.07 5.37 -29.89
C HIS A 23 -14.02 6.77 -29.26
N ILE A 24 -13.74 7.82 -30.06
CA ILE A 24 -13.66 9.20 -29.58
C ILE A 24 -14.98 9.65 -28.95
N GLU A 25 -16.13 9.37 -29.57
CA GLU A 25 -17.43 9.78 -29.05
C GLU A 25 -17.81 9.02 -27.75
N GLU A 26 -17.46 7.73 -27.67
CA GLU A 26 -17.62 6.98 -26.43
C GLU A 26 -16.75 7.54 -25.31
N VAL A 27 -15.47 7.85 -25.57
CA VAL A 27 -14.56 8.45 -24.58
C VAL A 27 -15.11 9.79 -24.12
N LYS A 28 -15.59 10.67 -25.01
CA LYS A 28 -16.23 11.95 -24.65
C LYS A 28 -17.45 11.75 -23.76
N SER A 29 -18.31 10.77 -24.10
CA SER A 29 -19.49 10.46 -23.32
C SER A 29 -19.15 9.97 -21.91
N LEU A 30 -18.19 9.04 -21.79
CA LEU A 30 -17.76 8.49 -20.52
C LEU A 30 -17.09 9.56 -19.63
N ILE A 31 -16.17 10.35 -20.16
CA ILE A 31 -15.48 11.37 -19.37
C ILE A 31 -16.45 12.46 -18.90
N LYS A 32 -17.43 12.83 -19.71
CA LYS A 32 -18.50 13.76 -19.31
C LYS A 32 -19.23 13.24 -18.08
N ARG A 33 -19.58 11.96 -18.04
CA ARG A 33 -20.23 11.32 -16.89
C ARG A 33 -19.32 11.32 -15.65
N PHE A 34 -18.04 11.02 -15.80
CA PHE A 34 -17.05 11.01 -14.70
C PHE A 34 -16.83 12.40 -14.12
N LEU A 35 -16.69 13.41 -14.96
CA LEU A 35 -16.55 14.80 -14.52
C LEU A 35 -17.80 15.31 -13.80
N SER A 36 -18.99 14.95 -14.31
CA SER A 36 -20.26 15.26 -13.66
C SER A 36 -20.41 14.61 -12.28
N PHE A 37 -19.96 13.36 -12.12
CA PHE A 37 -19.96 12.67 -10.84
C PHE A 37 -19.14 13.40 -9.76
N TYR A 38 -18.02 14.01 -10.15
CA TYR A 38 -17.16 14.79 -9.27
C TYR A 38 -17.43 16.29 -9.25
N ASN A 39 -18.50 16.76 -9.91
CA ASN A 39 -18.89 18.17 -9.98
C ASN A 39 -17.77 19.11 -10.50
N PHE A 40 -17.07 18.71 -11.54
CA PHE A 40 -16.08 19.59 -12.17
C PHE A 40 -16.74 20.81 -12.83
N LYS A 41 -16.02 21.96 -12.86
CA LYS A 41 -16.44 23.19 -13.55
C LYS A 41 -16.40 23.01 -15.07
N GLU A 42 -17.21 23.78 -15.81
CA GLU A 42 -17.40 23.68 -17.27
C GLU A 42 -16.07 23.71 -18.06
N LYS A 43 -15.11 24.53 -17.66
CA LYS A 43 -13.80 24.59 -18.34
C LYS A 43 -13.07 23.24 -18.39
N TYR A 44 -13.29 22.39 -17.41
CA TYR A 44 -12.65 21.07 -17.37
C TYR A 44 -13.31 20.06 -18.33
N PHE A 45 -14.58 20.26 -18.67
CA PHE A 45 -15.24 19.51 -19.75
C PHE A 45 -14.65 19.89 -21.12
N GLN A 46 -14.34 21.18 -21.33
CA GLN A 46 -13.68 21.63 -22.55
C GLN A 46 -12.26 21.03 -22.67
N ILE A 47 -11.49 21.03 -21.59
CA ILE A 47 -10.17 20.39 -21.52
C ILE A 47 -10.28 18.90 -21.83
N ALA A 48 -11.22 18.21 -21.20
CA ALA A 48 -11.44 16.77 -21.41
C ALA A 48 -11.85 16.45 -22.85
N ASN A 49 -12.73 17.24 -23.43
CA ASN A 49 -13.16 17.10 -24.81
C ASN A 49 -11.98 17.29 -25.79
N PHE A 50 -11.12 18.27 -25.56
CA PHE A 50 -9.93 18.48 -26.37
C PHE A 50 -8.98 17.28 -26.32
N ILE A 51 -8.69 16.77 -25.12
CA ILE A 51 -7.85 15.58 -24.97
C ILE A 51 -8.50 14.36 -25.68
N ALA A 52 -9.79 14.12 -25.45
CA ALA A 52 -10.53 13.00 -26.04
C ALA A 52 -10.58 13.08 -27.57
N GLU A 53 -10.73 14.30 -28.14
CA GLU A 53 -10.76 14.53 -29.59
C GLU A 53 -9.45 14.16 -30.27
N TYR A 54 -8.32 14.53 -29.64
CA TYR A 54 -7.02 14.51 -30.33
C TYR A 54 -6.03 13.45 -29.84
N HIS A 55 -6.31 12.71 -28.74
CA HIS A 55 -5.35 11.75 -28.20
C HIS A 55 -4.92 10.69 -29.23
N ASP A 56 -5.85 10.23 -30.03
CA ASP A 56 -5.69 9.16 -31.03
C ASP A 56 -5.55 9.66 -32.48
N SER A 57 -5.45 10.97 -32.68
CA SER A 57 -5.32 11.56 -34.04
C SER A 57 -4.07 11.04 -34.78
N GLY A 58 -3.05 10.58 -34.06
CA GLY A 58 -1.89 9.92 -34.65
C GLY A 58 -2.18 8.61 -35.37
N LYS A 59 -3.32 7.97 -35.11
CA LYS A 59 -3.78 6.77 -35.85
C LYS A 59 -4.18 7.09 -37.30
N LEU A 60 -4.37 8.36 -37.62
CA LEU A 60 -4.60 8.84 -38.98
C LEU A 60 -3.32 8.96 -39.82
N HIS A 61 -2.15 8.79 -39.19
CA HIS A 61 -0.87 8.85 -39.90
C HIS A 61 -0.68 7.65 -40.82
N PRO A 62 -0.30 7.84 -42.09
CA PRO A 62 -0.17 6.74 -43.07
C PRO A 62 0.75 5.60 -42.60
N ASN A 63 1.87 5.94 -41.99
CA ASN A 63 2.84 4.94 -41.50
C ASN A 63 2.27 4.10 -40.36
N TRP A 64 1.40 4.65 -39.50
CA TRP A 64 0.80 3.87 -38.43
C TRP A 64 -0.14 2.78 -38.96
N GLN A 65 -0.93 3.11 -39.97
CA GLN A 65 -1.86 2.16 -40.60
C GLN A 65 -1.13 0.98 -41.29
N LEU A 66 0.09 1.18 -41.75
CA LEU A 66 0.91 0.15 -42.39
C LEU A 66 1.62 -0.78 -41.39
N SER A 67 2.05 -0.23 -40.23
CA SER A 67 2.84 -0.97 -39.27
C SER A 67 2.01 -1.59 -38.15
N GLY A 68 0.88 -0.99 -37.75
CA GLY A 68 -0.08 -1.47 -36.74
C GLY A 68 0.47 -1.75 -35.34
N LYS A 69 1.79 -1.63 -35.16
CA LYS A 69 2.50 -2.03 -33.92
C LYS A 69 3.25 -0.88 -33.23
N GLU A 70 3.39 0.29 -33.86
CA GLU A 70 4.09 1.41 -33.27
C GLU A 70 3.16 2.32 -32.47
N GLY A 71 3.62 2.83 -31.31
CA GLY A 71 2.87 3.79 -30.54
C GLY A 71 2.57 5.06 -31.35
N HIS A 72 1.31 5.51 -31.37
CA HIS A 72 0.83 6.63 -32.20
C HIS A 72 0.82 7.98 -31.47
N SER A 73 1.11 8.02 -30.18
CA SER A 73 1.00 9.26 -29.38
C SER A 73 1.87 10.41 -29.87
N HIS A 74 3.05 10.11 -30.46
CA HIS A 74 3.91 11.13 -31.06
C HIS A 74 3.33 11.65 -32.39
N HIS A 75 2.66 10.81 -33.18
CA HIS A 75 1.96 11.21 -34.40
C HIS A 75 0.73 12.08 -34.09
N SER A 76 0.11 11.91 -32.90
CA SER A 76 -0.97 12.82 -32.47
C SER A 76 -0.46 14.26 -32.27
N ILE A 77 0.78 14.43 -31.83
CA ILE A 77 1.40 15.77 -31.75
C ILE A 77 1.74 16.32 -33.14
N GLU A 78 2.25 15.47 -34.04
CA GLU A 78 2.46 15.85 -35.45
C GLU A 78 1.16 16.37 -36.07
N TYR A 79 0.04 15.66 -35.87
CA TYR A 79 -1.27 16.06 -36.37
C TYR A 79 -1.68 17.45 -35.86
N LEU A 80 -1.57 17.70 -34.53
CA LEU A 80 -1.91 18.97 -33.93
C LEU A 80 -1.05 20.14 -34.50
N LEU A 81 0.23 19.91 -34.73
CA LEU A 81 1.16 20.88 -35.25
C LEU A 81 0.96 21.14 -36.75
N ASP A 82 0.72 20.08 -37.55
CA ASP A 82 0.51 20.17 -38.98
C ASP A 82 -0.82 20.90 -39.35
N LYS A 83 -1.86 20.68 -38.54
CA LYS A 83 -3.18 21.29 -38.71
C LYS A 83 -3.34 22.60 -37.95
N ASP A 84 -2.29 23.11 -37.30
CA ASP A 84 -2.32 24.35 -36.47
C ASP A 84 -3.44 24.33 -35.41
N ILE A 85 -3.66 23.19 -34.77
CA ILE A 85 -4.69 23.01 -33.76
C ILE A 85 -4.13 23.36 -32.40
N SER A 86 -4.84 24.26 -31.71
CA SER A 86 -4.48 24.73 -30.37
C SER A 86 -5.72 24.89 -29.51
N PHE A 87 -5.55 24.69 -28.20
CA PHE A 87 -6.60 24.94 -27.23
C PHE A 87 -6.80 26.47 -27.07
N SER A 88 -8.03 26.90 -26.88
CA SER A 88 -8.40 28.32 -26.81
C SER A 88 -7.66 29.11 -25.73
N GLU A 89 -7.32 28.47 -24.61
CA GLU A 89 -6.56 29.07 -23.53
C GLU A 89 -5.06 28.77 -23.69
N GLN A 90 -4.30 29.77 -24.23
CA GLN A 90 -2.88 29.63 -24.56
C GLN A 90 -1.99 29.11 -23.40
N LYS A 91 -2.35 29.43 -22.15
CA LYS A 91 -1.61 28.94 -20.97
C LYS A 91 -1.76 27.48 -20.71
N ILE A 92 -2.85 26.88 -21.17
CA ILE A 92 -3.17 25.46 -20.94
C ILE A 92 -2.73 24.61 -22.14
N ASP A 93 -2.74 25.14 -23.34
CA ASP A 93 -2.44 24.42 -24.59
C ASP A 93 -1.16 23.57 -24.55
N PRO A 94 0.02 24.08 -24.10
CA PRO A 94 1.24 23.26 -24.04
C PRO A 94 1.11 22.08 -23.08
N ILE A 95 0.31 22.23 -22.02
CA ILE A 95 0.05 21.16 -21.05
C ILE A 95 -0.80 20.07 -21.71
N LEU A 96 -1.85 20.44 -22.45
CA LEU A 96 -2.71 19.46 -23.13
C LEU A 96 -1.96 18.70 -24.22
N LYS A 97 -1.17 19.38 -25.03
CA LYS A 97 -0.28 18.74 -26.02
C LYS A 97 0.67 17.74 -25.36
N PHE A 98 1.25 18.11 -24.21
CA PHE A 98 2.07 17.19 -23.45
C PHE A 98 1.28 15.96 -22.94
N LEU A 99 0.09 16.16 -22.39
CA LEU A 99 -0.76 15.06 -21.91
C LEU A 99 -1.18 14.12 -23.04
N ILE A 100 -1.50 14.67 -24.22
CA ILE A 100 -1.76 13.87 -25.43
C ILE A 100 -0.52 13.06 -25.83
N LEU A 101 0.68 13.63 -25.78
CA LEU A 101 1.92 12.89 -26.03
C LEU A 101 2.11 11.73 -25.03
N LYS A 102 1.64 11.89 -23.79
CA LYS A 102 1.82 10.95 -22.68
C LYS A 102 0.64 9.99 -22.45
N HIS A 103 -0.36 9.99 -23.33
CA HIS A 103 -1.58 9.20 -23.03
C HIS A 103 -1.34 7.67 -22.97
N HIS A 104 -0.28 7.13 -23.55
CA HIS A 104 0.10 5.71 -23.39
C HIS A 104 1.19 5.45 -22.34
N SER A 105 1.78 6.49 -21.77
CA SER A 105 2.89 6.33 -20.83
C SER A 105 2.58 6.96 -19.48
N VAL A 106 3.48 6.77 -18.53
CA VAL A 106 3.43 7.47 -17.23
C VAL A 106 3.90 8.93 -17.46
N ILE A 107 3.27 9.88 -16.81
CA ILE A 107 3.60 11.32 -16.99
C ILE A 107 5.09 11.58 -16.69
N SER A 108 5.64 10.92 -15.68
CA SER A 108 7.03 11.05 -15.24
C SER A 108 8.07 10.28 -16.08
N GLU A 109 7.64 9.42 -17.02
CA GLU A 109 8.58 8.68 -17.86
C GLU A 109 9.38 9.57 -18.81
N ILE A 110 10.60 9.14 -19.13
CA ILE A 110 11.44 9.77 -20.16
C ILE A 110 10.78 9.57 -21.53
N LEU A 111 10.80 10.61 -22.35
CA LEU A 111 10.30 10.53 -23.72
C LEU A 111 11.07 9.48 -24.54
N PRO A 112 10.37 8.66 -25.32
CA PRO A 112 11.01 7.63 -26.14
C PRO A 112 11.94 8.25 -27.18
N ASN A 113 13.00 7.53 -27.54
CA ASN A 113 13.97 7.97 -28.53
C ASN A 113 13.45 7.71 -29.95
N LYS A 114 12.36 8.43 -30.35
CA LYS A 114 11.72 8.34 -31.64
C LYS A 114 11.96 9.60 -32.49
N LYS A 115 11.78 9.46 -33.80
CA LYS A 115 11.80 10.59 -34.73
C LYS A 115 10.37 10.95 -35.12
N VAL A 116 10.12 12.23 -35.31
CA VAL A 116 8.85 12.80 -35.78
C VAL A 116 9.12 13.65 -37.01
N GLU A 117 8.21 13.62 -37.96
CA GLU A 117 8.31 14.41 -39.19
C GLU A 117 7.48 15.69 -39.06
N ILE A 118 8.12 16.85 -39.22
CA ILE A 118 7.45 18.16 -39.19
C ILE A 118 7.97 18.96 -40.37
N ASN A 119 7.06 19.48 -41.20
CA ASN A 119 7.38 20.22 -42.41
C ASN A 119 8.41 19.50 -43.32
N GLY A 120 8.22 18.19 -43.50
CA GLY A 120 9.11 17.37 -44.35
C GLY A 120 10.50 17.13 -43.77
N LYS A 121 10.73 17.41 -42.47
CA LYS A 121 12.03 17.16 -41.80
C LYS A 121 11.86 16.23 -40.60
N ASN A 122 12.59 15.12 -40.64
CA ASN A 122 12.68 14.21 -39.50
C ASN A 122 13.46 14.83 -38.34
N LYS A 123 12.82 15.06 -37.21
CA LYS A 123 13.43 15.57 -35.98
C LYS A 123 13.30 14.54 -34.85
N PRO A 124 14.31 14.37 -33.99
CA PRO A 124 14.15 13.55 -32.81
C PRO A 124 13.02 14.10 -31.91
N LEU A 125 12.09 13.25 -31.47
CA LEU A 125 10.98 13.64 -30.60
C LEU A 125 11.46 14.42 -29.35
N LYS A 126 12.57 13.98 -28.76
CA LYS A 126 13.21 14.64 -27.62
C LYS A 126 13.72 16.04 -27.95
N ALA A 127 14.27 16.23 -29.15
CA ALA A 127 14.72 17.55 -29.61
C ALA A 127 13.53 18.47 -29.93
N LEU A 128 12.48 17.96 -30.55
CA LEU A 128 11.24 18.68 -30.79
C LEU A 128 10.59 19.15 -29.49
N PHE A 129 10.47 18.24 -28.54
CA PHE A 129 9.93 18.56 -27.23
C PHE A 129 10.74 19.63 -26.50
N ASN A 130 12.08 19.53 -26.52
CA ASN A 130 12.96 20.50 -25.90
C ASN A 130 12.86 21.89 -26.54
N VAL A 131 12.71 21.95 -27.85
CA VAL A 131 12.72 23.22 -28.60
C VAL A 131 11.34 23.88 -28.64
N LEU A 132 10.26 23.12 -28.83
CA LEU A 132 8.92 23.70 -29.09
C LEU A 132 7.97 23.66 -27.90
N LEU A 133 8.15 22.75 -26.94
CA LEU A 133 7.18 22.56 -25.87
C LEU A 133 7.76 22.78 -24.47
N LYS A 134 9.05 22.54 -24.24
CA LYS A 134 9.62 22.54 -22.88
C LYS A 134 9.56 23.91 -22.21
N GLU A 135 9.94 24.98 -22.92
CA GLU A 135 9.93 26.32 -22.34
C GLU A 135 8.49 26.86 -22.17
N ASP A 136 7.61 26.61 -23.13
CA ASP A 136 6.22 27.02 -23.04
C ASP A 136 5.48 26.21 -21.98
N LEU A 137 5.76 24.93 -21.86
CA LEU A 137 5.22 24.08 -20.79
C LEU A 137 5.68 24.55 -19.41
N LYS A 138 6.96 24.90 -19.23
CA LYS A 138 7.46 25.47 -17.96
C LYS A 138 6.78 26.79 -17.62
N LYS A 139 6.63 27.70 -18.59
CA LYS A 139 5.92 28.97 -18.40
C LYS A 139 4.46 28.73 -18.01
N SER A 140 3.78 27.82 -18.70
CA SER A 140 2.40 27.42 -18.42
C SER A 140 2.25 26.88 -17.00
N LEU A 141 3.07 25.91 -16.63
CA LEU A 141 3.04 25.31 -15.29
C LEU A 141 3.33 26.34 -14.19
N ASN A 142 4.29 27.24 -14.39
CA ASN A 142 4.61 28.26 -13.40
C ASN A 142 3.50 29.32 -13.26
N SER A 143 2.72 29.58 -14.33
CA SER A 143 1.64 30.55 -14.32
C SER A 143 0.33 30.06 -13.72
N LEU A 144 0.13 28.74 -13.61
CA LEU A 144 -1.13 28.16 -13.12
C LEU A 144 -1.13 27.99 -11.60
N PRO A 145 -2.25 28.30 -10.92
CA PRO A 145 -2.45 27.96 -9.53
C PRO A 145 -2.35 26.44 -9.29
N PHE A 146 -1.92 26.05 -8.10
CA PHE A 146 -1.77 24.65 -7.72
C PHE A 146 -3.05 23.82 -7.92
N GLU A 147 -4.22 24.38 -7.51
CA GLU A 147 -5.53 23.74 -7.68
C GLU A 147 -5.83 23.46 -9.16
N GLU A 148 -5.49 24.36 -10.05
CA GLU A 148 -5.75 24.20 -11.47
C GLU A 148 -4.90 23.09 -12.08
N LYS A 149 -3.63 23.02 -11.69
CA LYS A 149 -2.73 21.92 -12.07
C LYS A 149 -3.29 20.57 -11.62
N ILE A 150 -3.76 20.46 -10.35
CA ILE A 150 -4.40 19.26 -9.82
C ILE A 150 -5.58 18.86 -10.68
N ASN A 151 -6.48 19.82 -10.95
CA ASN A 151 -7.69 19.54 -11.72
C ASN A 151 -7.38 19.05 -13.13
N ILE A 152 -6.41 19.65 -13.82
CA ILE A 152 -6.00 19.22 -15.19
C ILE A 152 -5.47 17.78 -15.16
N VAL A 153 -4.61 17.44 -14.21
CA VAL A 153 -4.05 16.08 -14.08
C VAL A 153 -5.14 15.07 -13.72
N ASP A 154 -6.08 15.43 -12.85
CA ASP A 154 -7.19 14.55 -12.49
C ASP A 154 -8.15 14.34 -13.65
N VAL A 155 -8.42 15.37 -14.46
CA VAL A 155 -9.16 15.23 -15.72
C VAL A 155 -8.46 14.25 -16.66
N PHE A 156 -7.14 14.38 -16.80
CA PHE A 156 -6.37 13.45 -17.61
C PHE A 156 -6.44 12.01 -17.07
N GLY A 157 -6.41 11.82 -15.76
CA GLY A 157 -6.57 10.49 -15.15
C GLY A 157 -7.95 9.88 -15.42
N LEU A 158 -9.01 10.68 -15.30
CA LEU A 158 -10.37 10.26 -15.64
C LEU A 158 -10.53 9.96 -17.14
N PHE A 159 -9.89 10.78 -17.99
CA PHE A 159 -9.81 10.51 -19.42
C PHE A 159 -9.17 9.14 -19.71
N LYS A 160 -8.03 8.83 -19.06
CA LYS A 160 -7.36 7.53 -19.22
C LYS A 160 -8.25 6.33 -18.85
N ILE A 161 -9.09 6.48 -17.83
CA ILE A 161 -10.06 5.44 -17.45
C ILE A 161 -11.14 5.31 -18.54
N ALA A 162 -11.65 6.45 -19.06
CA ALA A 162 -12.63 6.45 -20.14
C ALA A 162 -12.09 5.82 -21.42
N ASP A 163 -10.83 6.12 -21.77
CA ASP A 163 -10.10 5.58 -22.93
C ASP A 163 -10.01 4.04 -22.85
N VAL A 164 -9.56 3.49 -21.73
CA VAL A 164 -9.49 2.05 -21.50
C VAL A 164 -10.89 1.40 -21.50
N CYS A 165 -11.89 2.06 -20.88
CA CYS A 165 -13.27 1.58 -20.92
C CYS A 165 -13.79 1.41 -22.36
N SER A 166 -13.56 2.41 -23.20
CA SER A 166 -13.98 2.36 -24.60
C SER A 166 -13.16 1.33 -25.40
N ALA A 167 -11.85 1.28 -25.21
CA ALA A 167 -10.98 0.31 -25.88
C ALA A 167 -11.32 -1.14 -25.57
N GLU A 168 -11.68 -1.46 -24.33
CA GLU A 168 -12.02 -2.79 -23.85
C GLU A 168 -13.52 -3.10 -23.91
N ASN A 169 -14.36 -2.20 -24.43
CA ASN A 169 -15.83 -2.28 -24.42
C ASN A 169 -16.43 -2.55 -23.03
N LYS A 170 -15.83 -1.97 -21.98
CA LYS A 170 -16.27 -2.14 -20.59
C LYS A 170 -17.16 -1.00 -20.13
N LYS A 171 -18.23 -1.37 -19.42
CA LYS A 171 -19.12 -0.39 -18.79
C LYS A 171 -18.75 -0.21 -17.33
N ILE A 172 -18.26 0.98 -16.98
CA ILE A 172 -18.03 1.37 -15.59
C ILE A 172 -19.01 2.47 -15.23
N GLU A 173 -19.66 2.29 -14.08
CA GLU A 173 -20.50 3.30 -13.46
C GLU A 173 -19.88 3.72 -12.14
N PHE A 174 -19.70 5.04 -11.99
CA PHE A 174 -19.30 5.60 -10.72
C PHE A 174 -20.54 5.76 -9.83
N ASN A 175 -20.64 4.86 -8.86
CA ASN A 175 -21.68 4.87 -7.85
C ASN A 175 -21.12 5.33 -6.51
N LYS A 176 -21.94 6.01 -5.70
CA LYS A 176 -21.59 6.36 -4.33
C LYS A 176 -21.75 5.15 -3.42
N PRO A 177 -20.94 5.06 -2.35
CA PRO A 177 -21.12 4.03 -1.34
C PRO A 177 -22.44 4.27 -0.57
N GLU A 178 -23.13 3.20 -0.27
CA GLU A 178 -24.28 3.20 0.62
C GLU A 178 -23.79 2.97 2.05
N VAL A 179 -24.21 3.81 2.98
CA VAL A 179 -23.85 3.67 4.39
C VAL A 179 -25.11 3.63 5.23
N SER A 180 -25.30 2.54 5.98
CA SER A 180 -26.42 2.39 6.91
C SER A 180 -26.04 1.46 8.05
N GLU A 181 -26.77 1.58 9.17
CA GLU A 181 -26.63 0.64 10.30
C GLU A 181 -26.86 -0.82 9.86
N GLU A 182 -27.76 -1.07 8.91
CA GLU A 182 -28.05 -2.42 8.41
C GLU A 182 -26.82 -3.05 7.74
N ILE A 183 -26.13 -2.29 6.89
CA ILE A 183 -24.87 -2.76 6.26
C ILE A 183 -23.82 -3.05 7.34
N VAL A 184 -23.67 -2.17 8.32
CA VAL A 184 -22.70 -2.37 9.41
C VAL A 184 -23.03 -3.61 10.25
N LYS A 185 -24.31 -3.87 10.53
CA LYS A 185 -24.74 -5.09 11.23
C LYS A 185 -24.40 -6.35 10.44
N LYS A 186 -24.49 -6.33 9.11
CA LYS A 186 -24.04 -7.45 8.23
C LYS A 186 -22.51 -7.68 8.31
N ILE A 187 -21.71 -6.63 8.48
CA ILE A 187 -20.24 -6.75 8.64
C ILE A 187 -19.88 -7.39 9.99
N ILE A 188 -20.66 -7.14 11.03
CA ILE A 188 -20.30 -7.53 12.41
C ILE A 188 -20.53 -9.02 12.66
N LEU A 189 -21.50 -9.67 12.06
CA LEU A 189 -21.82 -11.11 12.12
C LEU A 189 -22.10 -11.68 13.54
N ARG A 190 -22.15 -10.86 14.60
CA ARG A 190 -22.37 -11.27 16.00
C ARG A 190 -23.39 -10.36 16.66
N GLU A 191 -24.11 -10.89 17.63
CA GLU A 191 -24.95 -10.05 18.51
C GLU A 191 -24.06 -9.02 19.21
N ILE A 192 -24.50 -7.78 19.19
CA ILE A 192 -23.81 -6.66 19.82
C ILE A 192 -24.59 -6.28 21.07
N GLU A 193 -23.86 -6.14 22.16
CA GLU A 193 -24.42 -5.58 23.39
C GLU A 193 -24.97 -4.16 23.13
N GLU A 194 -26.21 -3.89 23.52
CA GLU A 194 -26.91 -2.63 23.23
C GLU A 194 -26.13 -1.39 23.71
N LYS A 195 -25.55 -1.45 24.89
CA LYS A 195 -24.71 -0.37 25.42
C LYS A 195 -23.56 -0.05 24.48
N ARG A 196 -22.88 -1.07 23.98
CA ARG A 196 -21.74 -0.91 23.03
C ARG A 196 -22.20 -0.36 21.70
N TRP A 197 -23.34 -0.81 21.21
CA TRP A 197 -23.93 -0.31 19.97
C TRP A 197 -24.22 1.19 20.07
N ASN A 198 -24.81 1.65 21.16
CA ASN A 198 -25.09 3.06 21.42
C ASN A 198 -23.79 3.91 21.48
N GLU A 199 -22.68 3.35 21.99
CA GLU A 199 -21.37 4.00 21.91
C GLU A 199 -20.86 4.10 20.47
N GLN A 200 -21.02 3.04 19.68
CA GLN A 200 -20.56 2.95 18.29
C GLN A 200 -21.35 3.87 17.35
N LEU A 201 -22.64 4.06 17.57
CA LEU A 201 -23.47 5.00 16.81
C LEU A 201 -22.99 6.46 16.90
N LYS A 202 -22.25 6.83 17.94
CA LYS A 202 -21.66 8.18 18.06
C LYS A 202 -20.67 8.51 16.94
N LEU A 203 -20.14 7.51 16.24
CA LEU A 203 -19.27 7.74 15.07
C LEU A 203 -19.97 8.54 13.97
N ALA A 204 -21.28 8.38 13.77
CA ALA A 204 -22.05 9.08 12.75
C ALA A 204 -22.10 10.61 12.97
N SER A 205 -21.97 11.06 14.23
CA SER A 205 -22.01 12.48 14.59
C SER A 205 -20.63 13.17 14.58
N LEU A 206 -19.56 12.44 14.37
CA LEU A 206 -18.20 13.00 14.37
C LEU A 206 -17.99 13.97 13.20
N PRO A 207 -17.16 15.04 13.38
CA PRO A 207 -16.73 15.93 12.31
C PRO A 207 -15.94 15.22 11.18
N ASN A 208 -15.68 15.95 10.09
CA ASN A 208 -15.04 15.42 8.90
C ASN A 208 -13.63 14.87 9.12
N ILE A 209 -12.90 15.36 10.13
CA ILE A 209 -11.60 14.79 10.50
C ILE A 209 -11.66 14.49 12.00
N SER A 210 -11.54 13.22 12.36
CA SER A 210 -11.74 12.75 13.72
C SER A 210 -10.82 11.59 14.08
N MET A 211 -10.70 11.30 15.37
CA MET A 211 -9.93 10.18 15.90
C MET A 211 -10.78 9.27 16.78
N LEU A 212 -10.43 7.98 16.79
CA LEU A 212 -11.02 6.96 17.63
C LEU A 212 -9.94 6.11 18.30
N ARG A 213 -9.85 6.14 19.62
CA ARG A 213 -9.12 5.17 20.42
C ARG A 213 -10.13 4.25 21.11
N ALA A 214 -10.06 2.95 20.84
CA ALA A 214 -10.93 1.99 21.51
C ALA A 214 -10.22 0.66 21.72
N TYR A 215 -10.47 0.04 22.88
CA TYR A 215 -9.80 -1.19 23.30
C TYR A 215 -9.95 -2.33 22.28
N THR A 216 -9.01 -3.28 22.33
CA THR A 216 -9.04 -4.49 21.48
C THR A 216 -10.34 -5.26 21.71
N GLY A 217 -11.05 -5.58 20.60
CA GLY A 217 -12.35 -6.26 20.64
C GLY A 217 -13.56 -5.33 20.75
N TRP A 218 -13.39 -4.00 20.79
CA TRP A 218 -14.49 -3.04 20.74
C TRP A 218 -15.23 -3.06 19.38
N GLY A 219 -14.56 -3.47 18.32
CA GLY A 219 -15.15 -3.59 16.97
C GLY A 219 -14.82 -2.45 16.02
N LYS A 220 -13.80 -1.63 16.31
CA LYS A 220 -13.40 -0.43 15.55
C LYS A 220 -13.56 -0.57 14.04
N THR A 221 -12.84 -1.52 13.45
CA THR A 221 -12.79 -1.71 11.99
C THR A 221 -14.14 -2.04 11.40
N ASN A 222 -14.93 -2.90 12.08
CA ASN A 222 -16.22 -3.33 11.58
C ASN A 222 -17.27 -2.21 11.61
N VAL A 223 -17.20 -1.30 12.59
CA VAL A 223 -18.20 -0.21 12.77
C VAL A 223 -17.75 1.12 12.21
N SER A 224 -16.52 1.23 11.74
CA SER A 224 -15.95 2.49 11.24
C SER A 224 -16.72 3.09 10.07
N LEU A 225 -17.47 2.27 9.33
CA LEU A 225 -18.34 2.71 8.24
C LEU A 225 -19.42 3.71 8.73
N LEU A 226 -19.91 3.59 9.99
CA LEU A 226 -20.88 4.52 10.58
C LEU A 226 -20.38 5.97 10.56
N PHE A 227 -19.09 6.20 10.58
CA PHE A 227 -18.53 7.55 10.48
C PHE A 227 -19.01 8.31 9.23
N PHE A 228 -19.38 7.61 8.18
CA PHE A 228 -19.83 8.21 6.91
C PHE A 228 -21.36 8.24 6.75
N GLU A 229 -22.15 7.77 7.70
CA GLU A 229 -23.61 7.68 7.57
C GLU A 229 -24.26 9.00 7.18
N ASN A 230 -23.78 10.12 7.75
CA ASN A 230 -24.29 11.45 7.46
C ASN A 230 -23.34 12.28 6.56
N LYS A 231 -22.41 11.63 5.86
CA LYS A 231 -21.42 12.29 5.01
C LYS A 231 -21.55 11.84 3.56
N ASN A 232 -21.88 12.80 2.70
CA ASN A 232 -21.97 12.52 1.26
C ASN A 232 -20.56 12.36 0.68
N VAL A 233 -20.10 11.12 0.53
CA VAL A 233 -18.78 10.78 -0.04
C VAL A 233 -18.92 10.06 -1.38
N SER A 234 -17.95 10.23 -2.26
CA SER A 234 -17.88 9.56 -3.57
C SER A 234 -17.36 8.13 -3.46
N ARG A 235 -16.44 7.89 -2.52
CA ARG A 235 -15.81 6.60 -2.22
C ARG A 235 -15.42 6.53 -0.76
N ILE A 236 -15.26 5.30 -0.27
CA ILE A 236 -14.73 5.03 1.06
C ILE A 236 -13.49 4.15 0.90
N PHE A 237 -12.37 4.66 1.39
CA PHE A 237 -11.11 3.95 1.43
C PHE A 237 -10.82 3.43 2.84
N TYR A 238 -10.58 2.13 2.94
CA TYR A 238 -9.99 1.52 4.12
C TYR A 238 -8.49 1.37 3.90
N LEU A 239 -7.69 2.12 4.65
CA LEU A 239 -6.24 2.16 4.56
C LEU A 239 -5.63 1.34 5.69
N PHE A 240 -5.13 0.16 5.38
CA PHE A 240 -4.52 -0.75 6.34
C PHE A 240 -3.00 -0.72 6.28
N PRO A 241 -2.30 -0.99 7.38
CA PRO A 241 -0.85 -1.10 7.39
C PRO A 241 -0.33 -2.41 6.77
N THR A 242 -1.18 -3.45 6.63
CA THR A 242 -0.76 -4.78 6.16
C THR A 242 -1.76 -5.44 5.21
N ILE A 243 -1.24 -6.31 4.33
CA ILE A 243 -2.03 -7.07 3.35
C ILE A 243 -2.99 -8.06 4.04
N THR A 244 -2.56 -8.70 5.12
CA THR A 244 -3.39 -9.69 5.83
C THR A 244 -4.68 -9.08 6.39
N ALA A 245 -4.62 -7.82 6.86
CA ALA A 245 -5.82 -7.08 7.28
C ALA A 245 -6.79 -6.86 6.14
N ILE A 246 -6.27 -6.53 4.96
CA ILE A 246 -7.05 -6.30 3.75
C ILE A 246 -7.89 -7.53 3.41
N ASN A 247 -7.28 -8.71 3.33
CA ASN A 247 -7.96 -9.93 2.91
C ASN A 247 -9.12 -10.28 3.86
N LYS A 248 -8.89 -10.26 5.17
CA LYS A 248 -9.93 -10.59 6.16
C LYS A 248 -11.08 -9.59 6.20
N PHE A 249 -10.78 -8.31 6.07
CA PHE A 249 -11.82 -7.29 6.08
C PHE A 249 -12.59 -7.25 4.75
N PHE A 250 -11.91 -7.53 3.63
CA PHE A 250 -12.54 -7.64 2.31
C PHE A 250 -13.68 -8.67 2.30
N GLU A 251 -13.46 -9.86 2.83
CA GLU A 251 -14.49 -10.90 2.91
C GLU A 251 -15.75 -10.43 3.65
N LYS A 252 -15.55 -9.77 4.81
CA LYS A 252 -16.67 -9.24 5.61
C LYS A 252 -17.45 -8.16 4.86
N LEU A 253 -16.72 -7.21 4.26
CA LEU A 253 -17.36 -6.11 3.54
C LEU A 253 -18.02 -6.60 2.25
N ASN A 254 -17.39 -7.51 1.51
CA ASN A 254 -17.93 -8.11 0.29
C ASN A 254 -19.25 -8.86 0.57
N ASN A 255 -19.34 -9.59 1.67
CA ASN A 255 -20.57 -10.25 2.10
C ASN A 255 -21.69 -9.25 2.42
N ALA A 256 -21.35 -8.02 2.82
CA ALA A 256 -22.33 -6.99 3.16
C ALA A 256 -22.78 -6.14 1.97
N VAL A 257 -21.88 -5.84 1.02
CA VAL A 257 -22.12 -4.88 -0.07
C VAL A 257 -21.96 -5.46 -1.49
N GLY A 258 -21.53 -6.73 -1.62
CA GLY A 258 -21.32 -7.41 -2.90
C GLY A 258 -20.23 -6.79 -3.74
N ASP A 259 -20.37 -6.81 -5.06
CA ASP A 259 -19.39 -6.36 -6.04
C ASP A 259 -19.05 -4.86 -6.00
N LYS A 260 -19.67 -4.11 -5.06
CA LYS A 260 -19.36 -2.69 -4.84
C LYS A 260 -18.02 -2.46 -4.14
N VAL A 261 -17.33 -3.51 -3.68
CA VAL A 261 -16.03 -3.43 -2.99
C VAL A 261 -14.90 -4.06 -3.80
N SER A 262 -13.75 -3.40 -3.80
CA SER A 262 -12.51 -3.98 -4.31
C SER A 262 -11.41 -3.92 -3.26
N LYS A 263 -10.48 -4.86 -3.34
CA LYS A 263 -9.21 -4.79 -2.61
C LYS A 263 -8.07 -4.57 -3.58
N TYR A 264 -7.08 -3.76 -3.19
CA TYR A 264 -5.88 -3.56 -3.98
C TYR A 264 -4.63 -3.48 -3.10
N PHE A 265 -3.63 -4.25 -3.46
CA PHE A 265 -2.27 -4.20 -2.94
C PHE A 265 -1.31 -4.74 -4.00
N TYR A 266 -0.04 -4.54 -3.78
CA TYR A 266 0.98 -4.78 -4.82
C TYR A 266 0.97 -6.20 -5.44
N PHE A 267 0.58 -7.22 -4.65
CA PHE A 267 0.54 -8.63 -5.07
C PHE A 267 -0.86 -9.13 -5.48
N LEU A 268 -1.83 -8.24 -5.67
CA LEU A 268 -3.20 -8.68 -6.00
C LEU A 268 -3.27 -9.49 -7.29
N ASP A 269 -2.50 -9.11 -8.30
CA ASP A 269 -2.42 -9.82 -9.58
C ASP A 269 -2.03 -11.28 -9.42
N THR A 270 -1.19 -11.60 -8.44
CA THR A 270 -0.81 -13.00 -8.14
C THR A 270 -1.99 -13.79 -7.57
N GLU A 271 -2.88 -13.16 -6.81
CA GLU A 271 -4.03 -13.83 -6.22
C GLU A 271 -5.14 -14.12 -7.21
N ILE A 272 -5.31 -13.27 -8.21
CA ILE A 272 -6.44 -13.33 -9.16
C ILE A 272 -6.04 -13.82 -10.56
N LYS A 273 -4.79 -14.20 -10.79
CA LYS A 273 -4.27 -14.57 -12.13
C LYS A 273 -5.04 -15.71 -12.80
N GLU A 274 -5.62 -16.61 -12.04
CA GLU A 274 -6.44 -17.73 -12.53
C GLU A 274 -7.93 -17.37 -12.66
N GLU A 275 -8.36 -16.22 -12.14
CA GLU A 275 -9.72 -15.71 -12.23
C GLU A 275 -9.83 -14.77 -13.43
N GLU A 276 -10.10 -15.29 -14.61
CA GLU A 276 -10.02 -14.57 -15.90
C GLU A 276 -10.82 -13.25 -15.90
N GLU A 277 -12.05 -13.25 -15.36
CA GLU A 277 -12.89 -12.07 -15.27
C GLU A 277 -12.29 -10.99 -14.35
N LYS A 278 -11.82 -11.37 -13.17
CA LYS A 278 -11.19 -10.42 -12.24
C LYS A 278 -9.85 -9.92 -12.78
N PHE A 279 -9.08 -10.81 -13.39
CA PHE A 279 -7.80 -10.44 -13.99
C PHE A 279 -7.97 -9.46 -15.17
N SER A 280 -9.01 -9.65 -16.00
CA SER A 280 -9.36 -8.70 -17.05
C SER A 280 -9.84 -7.35 -16.52
N ASN A 281 -10.35 -7.30 -15.29
CA ASN A 281 -10.76 -6.07 -14.60
C ASN A 281 -9.67 -5.44 -13.73
N LEU A 282 -8.45 -6.00 -13.72
CA LEU A 282 -7.37 -5.57 -12.84
C LEU A 282 -7.05 -4.08 -13.00
N PHE A 283 -7.06 -3.54 -14.23
CA PHE A 283 -6.85 -2.11 -14.45
C PHE A 283 -7.80 -1.24 -13.62
N PHE A 284 -9.08 -1.59 -13.55
CA PHE A 284 -10.10 -0.83 -12.83
C PHE A 284 -9.97 -0.97 -11.32
N ILE A 285 -9.61 -2.18 -10.86
CA ILE A 285 -9.31 -2.44 -9.44
C ILE A 285 -8.09 -1.63 -9.00
N GLU A 286 -7.01 -1.64 -9.76
CA GLU A 286 -5.79 -0.86 -9.50
C GLU A 286 -6.04 0.64 -9.43
N ASN A 287 -7.03 1.13 -10.17
CA ASN A 287 -7.39 2.54 -10.25
C ASN A 287 -8.59 2.92 -9.36
N PHE A 288 -8.96 2.07 -8.39
CA PHE A 288 -9.92 2.39 -7.32
C PHE A 288 -11.31 2.82 -7.82
N THR A 289 -11.83 2.18 -8.86
CA THR A 289 -13.09 2.61 -9.49
C THR A 289 -14.35 2.21 -8.72
N THR A 290 -14.27 1.29 -7.76
CA THR A 290 -15.41 0.82 -6.94
C THR A 290 -15.78 1.81 -5.82
N PRO A 291 -17.03 1.80 -5.32
CA PRO A 291 -17.49 2.63 -4.21
C PRO A 291 -16.69 2.41 -2.90
N TYR A 292 -16.33 1.17 -2.60
CA TYR A 292 -15.52 0.82 -1.44
C TYR A 292 -14.18 0.25 -1.91
N VAL A 293 -13.10 0.77 -1.37
CA VAL A 293 -11.73 0.36 -1.71
C VAL A 293 -11.00 0.00 -0.44
N ILE A 294 -10.44 -1.21 -0.39
CA ILE A 294 -9.59 -1.66 0.71
C ILE A 294 -8.16 -1.77 0.19
N THR A 295 -7.25 -1.01 0.77
CA THR A 295 -5.87 -0.94 0.26
C THR A 295 -4.86 -0.67 1.38
N THR A 296 -3.57 -0.70 1.06
CA THR A 296 -2.52 -0.31 2.01
C THR A 296 -2.36 1.22 2.06
N ILE A 297 -1.88 1.71 3.20
CA ILE A 297 -1.55 3.14 3.36
C ILE A 297 -0.50 3.58 2.33
N ASP A 298 0.43 2.69 1.95
CA ASP A 298 1.42 2.96 0.91
C ASP A 298 0.78 3.36 -0.42
N GLN A 299 -0.31 2.73 -0.82
CA GLN A 299 -1.00 3.05 -2.08
C GLN A 299 -1.59 4.47 -2.09
N PHE A 300 -2.07 4.94 -0.93
CA PHE A 300 -2.45 6.33 -0.75
C PHE A 300 -1.24 7.24 -0.91
N LEU A 301 -0.17 6.99 -0.16
CA LEU A 301 1.04 7.81 -0.19
C LEU A 301 1.65 7.86 -1.60
N LEU A 302 1.79 6.72 -2.29
CA LEU A 302 2.31 6.66 -3.66
C LEU A 302 1.48 7.47 -4.65
N SER A 303 0.15 7.51 -4.48
CA SER A 303 -0.74 8.31 -5.33
C SER A 303 -0.48 9.82 -5.19
N PHE A 304 -0.13 10.29 -4.00
CA PHE A 304 0.18 11.70 -3.72
C PHE A 304 1.67 12.03 -3.92
N LEU A 305 2.55 11.05 -3.84
CA LEU A 305 3.97 11.17 -4.20
C LEU A 305 4.22 11.17 -5.72
N GLN A 306 3.17 11.04 -6.51
CA GLN A 306 3.23 11.05 -7.98
C GLN A 306 4.05 9.87 -8.56
N VAL A 307 4.01 8.71 -7.90
CA VAL A 307 4.71 7.51 -8.33
C VAL A 307 3.83 6.67 -9.26
N GLY A 308 4.40 6.18 -10.35
CA GLY A 308 3.71 5.31 -11.31
C GLY A 308 2.50 5.99 -11.97
N LYS A 309 1.40 5.24 -12.12
CA LYS A 309 0.14 5.74 -12.71
C LYS A 309 -0.71 6.55 -11.71
N TYR A 310 -0.10 7.39 -10.92
CA TYR A 310 -0.78 8.18 -9.86
C TYR A 310 -1.94 9.01 -10.40
N HIS A 311 -1.84 9.52 -11.61
CA HIS A 311 -2.85 10.36 -12.25
C HIS A 311 -4.20 9.66 -12.45
N THR A 312 -4.24 8.33 -12.58
CA THR A 312 -5.48 7.55 -12.65
C THR A 312 -6.05 7.19 -11.28
N LYS A 313 -5.20 7.05 -10.24
CA LYS A 313 -5.61 6.74 -8.88
C LYS A 313 -6.08 7.96 -8.10
N ARG A 314 -5.33 9.08 -8.20
CA ARG A 314 -5.55 10.28 -7.38
C ARG A 314 -6.94 10.91 -7.54
N PRO A 315 -7.56 11.01 -8.73
CA PRO A 315 -8.91 11.56 -8.87
C PRO A 315 -9.96 10.81 -8.04
N MET A 316 -9.74 9.51 -7.75
CA MET A 316 -10.66 8.70 -6.97
C MET A 316 -10.76 9.13 -5.51
N PHE A 317 -9.77 9.87 -5.00
CA PHE A 317 -9.82 10.45 -3.66
C PHE A 317 -10.68 11.72 -3.56
N ARG A 318 -11.19 12.26 -4.68
CA ARG A 318 -12.08 13.43 -4.65
C ARG A 318 -13.37 13.14 -3.92
N ASN A 319 -13.73 13.99 -2.97
CA ASN A 319 -14.89 13.84 -2.10
C ASN A 319 -14.98 12.48 -1.42
N SER A 320 -13.84 11.91 -1.00
CA SER A 320 -13.78 10.57 -0.43
C SER A 320 -13.71 10.56 1.09
N GLY A 321 -14.08 9.42 1.65
CA GLY A 321 -13.87 9.04 3.04
C GLY A 321 -12.63 8.17 3.17
N LEU A 322 -11.80 8.45 4.17
CA LEU A 322 -10.60 7.67 4.49
C LEU A 322 -10.73 7.12 5.92
N ILE A 323 -10.63 5.81 6.07
CA ILE A 323 -10.47 5.13 7.36
C ILE A 323 -9.02 4.68 7.44
N ILE A 324 -8.28 5.23 8.38
CA ILE A 324 -6.86 4.91 8.59
C ILE A 324 -6.76 4.06 9.84
N ASP A 325 -6.62 2.75 9.65
CA ASP A 325 -6.57 1.80 10.76
C ASP A 325 -5.13 1.61 11.26
N GLU A 326 -4.99 1.43 12.57
CA GLU A 326 -3.73 1.22 13.29
C GLU A 326 -2.63 2.26 12.94
N VAL A 327 -3.01 3.54 12.87
CA VAL A 327 -2.13 4.66 12.47
C VAL A 327 -0.81 4.74 13.28
N HIS A 328 -0.80 4.21 14.50
CA HIS A 328 0.39 4.16 15.37
C HIS A 328 1.52 3.25 14.85
N LEU A 329 1.24 2.41 13.84
CA LEU A 329 2.23 1.54 13.21
C LEU A 329 3.03 2.23 12.10
N LEU A 330 2.66 3.44 11.75
CA LEU A 330 3.40 4.21 10.77
C LEU A 330 4.73 4.69 11.36
N ASN A 331 5.79 4.49 10.61
CA ASN A 331 7.06 5.11 10.97
C ASN A 331 6.95 6.66 10.89
N PRO A 332 7.83 7.40 11.55
CA PRO A 332 7.74 8.87 11.61
C PRO A 332 7.65 9.54 10.24
N LEU A 333 8.34 9.04 9.21
CA LEU A 333 8.31 9.59 7.86
C LEU A 333 6.94 9.36 7.19
N MET A 334 6.41 8.14 7.25
CA MET A 334 5.11 7.83 6.66
C MET A 334 3.99 8.61 7.35
N LEU A 335 4.08 8.78 8.67
CA LEU A 335 3.14 9.57 9.45
C LEU A 335 3.17 11.05 9.02
N ASP A 336 4.34 11.64 8.92
CA ASP A 336 4.49 13.04 8.51
C ASP A 336 3.99 13.27 7.08
N LEU A 337 4.34 12.40 6.14
CA LEU A 337 3.83 12.45 4.76
C LEU A 337 2.31 12.32 4.70
N LEU A 338 1.73 11.38 5.46
CA LEU A 338 0.28 11.19 5.50
C LEU A 338 -0.42 12.45 5.99
N VAL A 339 0.06 13.01 7.09
CA VAL A 339 -0.47 14.25 7.68
C VAL A 339 -0.31 15.42 6.73
N HIS A 340 0.86 15.55 6.09
CA HIS A 340 1.13 16.60 5.10
C HIS A 340 0.15 16.52 3.92
N PHE A 341 -0.05 15.33 3.32
CA PHE A 341 -0.96 15.15 2.19
C PHE A 341 -2.41 15.40 2.58
N ILE A 342 -2.86 14.87 3.72
CA ILE A 342 -4.22 15.15 4.20
C ILE A 342 -4.41 16.65 4.40
N ASN A 343 -3.48 17.34 5.06
CA ASN A 343 -3.58 18.77 5.29
C ASN A 343 -3.61 19.58 3.99
N LYS A 344 -2.75 19.23 3.03
CA LYS A 344 -2.63 19.92 1.73
C LYS A 344 -3.84 19.69 0.83
N TYR A 345 -4.38 18.47 0.79
CA TYR A 345 -5.40 18.09 -0.18
C TYR A 345 -6.83 18.06 0.38
N ARG A 346 -7.01 18.08 1.72
CA ARG A 346 -8.35 17.96 2.34
C ARG A 346 -9.37 18.96 1.83
N MET A 347 -8.96 20.20 1.57
CA MET A 347 -9.86 21.24 1.07
C MET A 347 -10.19 21.04 -0.41
N PHE A 348 -9.18 20.75 -1.25
CA PHE A 348 -9.37 20.53 -2.68
C PHE A 348 -10.17 19.26 -2.97
N TYR A 349 -9.94 18.21 -2.20
CA TYR A 349 -10.60 16.92 -2.38
C TYR A 349 -11.76 16.70 -1.42
N ASN A 350 -12.07 17.65 -0.54
CA ASN A 350 -13.14 17.51 0.44
C ASN A 350 -13.07 16.17 1.20
N LEU A 351 -11.87 15.84 1.72
CA LEU A 351 -11.62 14.57 2.41
C LEU A 351 -12.31 14.51 3.76
N LYS A 352 -12.86 13.35 4.11
CA LYS A 352 -13.37 13.00 5.44
C LYS A 352 -12.50 11.88 5.98
N VAL A 353 -11.90 12.06 7.15
CA VAL A 353 -10.85 11.17 7.64
C VAL A 353 -11.14 10.71 9.06
N LEU A 354 -11.13 9.40 9.28
CA LEU A 354 -11.16 8.78 10.59
C LEU A 354 -9.84 8.05 10.86
N PHE A 355 -9.06 8.59 11.81
CA PHE A 355 -7.90 7.89 12.36
C PHE A 355 -8.34 6.97 13.48
N MET A 356 -7.93 5.72 13.47
CA MET A 356 -8.30 4.81 14.54
C MET A 356 -7.15 3.88 14.95
N SER A 357 -7.14 3.54 16.24
CA SER A 357 -6.23 2.55 16.81
C SER A 357 -6.71 2.06 18.18
N ALA A 358 -6.22 0.90 18.60
CA ALA A 358 -6.38 0.39 19.96
C ALA A 358 -5.38 1.05 20.93
N THR A 359 -4.20 1.38 20.43
CA THR A 359 -3.05 1.91 21.18
C THR A 359 -2.61 3.22 20.58
N LEU A 360 -3.49 4.22 20.56
CA LEU A 360 -3.17 5.56 20.08
C LEU A 360 -2.47 6.33 21.21
N PRO A 361 -1.13 6.50 21.19
CA PRO A 361 -0.42 7.22 22.23
C PRO A 361 -0.83 8.70 22.29
N SER A 362 -0.79 9.31 23.46
CA SER A 362 -1.09 10.72 23.65
C SER A 362 -0.21 11.64 22.80
N SER A 363 1.05 11.25 22.57
CA SER A 363 1.96 11.96 21.65
C SER A 363 1.44 12.03 20.21
N LEU A 364 0.92 10.91 19.71
CA LEU A 364 0.37 10.85 18.37
C LEU A 364 -0.97 11.60 18.27
N ILE A 365 -1.81 11.51 19.29
CA ILE A 365 -3.05 12.31 19.37
C ILE A 365 -2.71 13.80 19.25
N GLN A 366 -1.80 14.32 20.10
CA GLN A 366 -1.37 15.72 20.07
C GLN A 366 -0.76 16.11 18.71
N TYR A 367 0.01 15.21 18.10
CA TYR A 367 0.59 15.46 16.77
C TYR A 367 -0.49 15.63 15.71
N LEU A 368 -1.49 14.76 15.68
CA LEU A 368 -2.59 14.82 14.72
C LEU A 368 -3.49 16.04 14.99
N GLU A 369 -3.83 16.33 16.24
CA GLU A 369 -4.63 17.51 16.63
C GLU A 369 -3.97 18.80 16.15
N LYS A 370 -2.68 18.97 16.44
CA LYS A 370 -1.95 20.18 16.13
C LYS A 370 -1.80 20.39 14.60
N ASN A 371 -1.47 19.33 13.86
CA ASN A 371 -1.18 19.46 12.43
C ASN A 371 -2.43 19.41 11.54
N LEU A 372 -3.49 18.70 11.96
CA LEU A 372 -4.73 18.57 11.19
C LEU A 372 -5.90 19.37 11.77
N ARG A 373 -5.71 20.04 12.92
CA ARG A 373 -6.73 20.80 13.66
C ARG A 373 -7.96 19.94 13.94
N ILE A 374 -7.72 18.76 14.52
CA ILE A 374 -8.78 17.82 14.89
C ILE A 374 -9.39 18.29 16.20
N GLU A 375 -10.71 18.50 16.21
CA GLU A 375 -11.44 19.00 17.38
C GLU A 375 -12.13 17.90 18.17
N ASN A 376 -12.28 16.70 17.59
CA ASN A 376 -13.04 15.62 18.20
C ASN A 376 -12.27 14.30 18.21
N PHE A 377 -12.19 13.77 19.40
CA PHE A 377 -11.55 12.51 19.73
C PHE A 377 -12.49 11.67 20.61
N LEU A 378 -12.85 10.48 20.11
CA LEU A 378 -13.56 9.49 20.92
C LEU A 378 -12.58 8.53 21.54
N ASP A 379 -12.58 8.46 22.87
CA ASP A 379 -11.71 7.57 23.64
C ASP A 379 -12.54 6.56 24.46
N TYR A 380 -12.44 5.30 24.07
CA TYR A 380 -13.00 4.16 24.78
C TYR A 380 -11.94 3.27 25.42
N SER A 381 -10.73 3.79 25.66
CA SER A 381 -9.66 3.06 26.36
C SER A 381 -10.02 2.67 27.80
N GLU A 382 -10.96 3.37 28.41
CA GLU A 382 -11.54 3.02 29.71
C GLU A 382 -12.07 1.56 29.76
N GLY A 383 -12.48 1.00 28.61
CA GLY A 383 -12.88 -0.41 28.53
C GLY A 383 -11.79 -1.41 28.91
N TYR A 384 -10.52 -0.99 28.91
CA TYR A 384 -9.42 -1.78 29.44
C TYR A 384 -9.45 -1.95 30.97
N LYS A 385 -10.19 -1.11 31.72
CA LYS A 385 -10.37 -1.28 33.19
C LYS A 385 -11.05 -2.59 33.55
N ASN A 386 -11.87 -3.12 32.67
CA ASN A 386 -12.60 -4.38 32.89
C ASN A 386 -11.83 -5.59 32.32
N LYS A 387 -10.58 -5.42 31.90
CA LYS A 387 -9.78 -6.48 31.29
C LYS A 387 -8.53 -6.78 32.10
N LYS A 388 -8.38 -8.08 32.41
CA LYS A 388 -7.18 -8.69 32.99
C LYS A 388 -6.91 -10.01 32.26
N ARG A 389 -6.84 -9.95 30.93
CA ARG A 389 -6.68 -11.13 30.06
C ARG A 389 -5.28 -11.71 30.11
N ILE A 390 -4.31 -10.91 30.54
CA ILE A 390 -2.90 -11.22 30.55
C ILE A 390 -2.35 -11.09 31.97
N ARG A 391 -1.48 -12.03 32.31
CA ARG A 391 -0.58 -11.98 33.48
C ARG A 391 0.78 -12.42 33.00
N TRP A 392 1.81 -11.60 33.25
CA TRP A 392 3.15 -11.91 32.73
C TRP A 392 4.17 -12.07 33.81
N LYS A 393 5.27 -12.71 33.43
CA LYS A 393 6.50 -12.79 34.18
C LYS A 393 7.66 -12.35 33.31
N TYR A 394 8.53 -11.48 33.80
CA TYR A 394 9.78 -11.12 33.16
C TYR A 394 10.86 -12.15 33.50
N ILE A 395 11.62 -12.57 32.49
CA ILE A 395 12.68 -13.56 32.60
C ILE A 395 13.97 -12.92 32.08
N ASP A 396 14.95 -12.73 32.97
CA ASP A 396 16.24 -12.13 32.60
C ASP A 396 17.20 -13.16 31.96
N GLU A 397 16.64 -13.98 31.07
CA GLU A 397 17.33 -15.02 30.31
C GLU A 397 16.94 -14.93 28.83
N ASP A 398 17.71 -15.60 27.97
CA ASP A 398 17.37 -15.77 26.56
C ASP A 398 16.20 -16.74 26.41
N ILE A 399 15.28 -16.44 25.49
CA ILE A 399 14.09 -17.25 25.23
C ILE A 399 14.44 -18.70 24.82
N GLU A 400 15.61 -18.92 24.21
CA GLU A 400 16.06 -20.24 23.79
C GLU A 400 16.35 -21.18 24.98
N SER A 401 16.64 -20.63 26.19
CA SER A 401 16.80 -21.45 27.40
C SER A 401 15.49 -22.07 27.89
N TRP A 402 14.35 -21.62 27.35
CA TRP A 402 13.02 -22.08 27.73
C TRP A 402 12.32 -22.94 26.68
N ILE A 403 13.04 -23.45 25.68
CA ILE A 403 12.46 -24.28 24.60
C ILE A 403 11.73 -25.53 25.15
N GLU A 404 12.26 -26.18 26.13
CA GLU A 404 11.59 -27.32 26.75
C GLU A 404 10.25 -26.97 27.39
N LYS A 405 10.17 -25.80 28.03
CA LYS A 405 8.92 -25.26 28.59
C LYS A 405 7.92 -24.90 27.48
N ILE A 406 8.37 -24.34 26.38
CA ILE A 406 7.54 -24.04 25.21
C ILE A 406 6.91 -25.33 24.65
N ILE A 407 7.72 -26.38 24.53
CA ILE A 407 7.27 -27.70 24.08
C ILE A 407 6.28 -28.35 25.08
N TYR A 408 6.55 -28.22 26.38
CA TYR A 408 5.66 -28.71 27.42
C TYR A 408 4.27 -28.06 27.35
N GLU A 409 4.20 -26.76 27.16
CA GLU A 409 2.92 -26.03 27.02
C GLU A 409 2.13 -26.51 25.79
N LYS A 410 2.80 -26.76 24.65
CA LYS A 410 2.16 -27.35 23.46
C LYS A 410 1.64 -28.76 23.75
N LYS A 411 2.43 -29.61 24.44
CA LYS A 411 2.00 -30.96 24.84
C LYS A 411 0.83 -30.92 25.82
N SER A 412 0.63 -29.81 26.52
CA SER A 412 -0.52 -29.57 27.40
C SER A 412 -1.77 -29.09 26.64
N TYR A 413 -1.87 -29.41 25.35
CA TYR A 413 -2.98 -29.04 24.47
C TYR A 413 -3.21 -27.53 24.30
N LYS A 414 -2.14 -26.77 24.35
CA LYS A 414 -2.22 -25.30 24.14
C LYS A 414 -1.70 -24.91 22.75
N ARG A 415 -2.27 -23.85 22.22
CA ARG A 415 -1.66 -23.11 21.12
C ARG A 415 -0.66 -22.12 21.70
N VAL A 416 0.60 -22.30 21.32
CA VAL A 416 1.72 -21.54 21.87
C VAL A 416 2.21 -20.54 20.84
N LEU A 417 2.29 -19.26 21.23
CA LEU A 417 2.84 -18.20 20.41
C LEU A 417 4.23 -17.83 20.94
N VAL A 418 5.21 -17.83 20.05
CA VAL A 418 6.57 -17.37 20.32
C VAL A 418 6.86 -16.18 19.43
N ILE A 419 7.10 -14.99 20.01
CA ILE A 419 7.42 -13.78 19.25
C ILE A 419 8.83 -13.30 19.61
N VAL A 420 9.68 -13.23 18.58
CA VAL A 420 11.05 -12.73 18.71
C VAL A 420 11.24 -11.50 17.83
N ASN A 421 12.26 -10.70 18.12
CA ASN A 421 12.45 -9.40 17.50
C ASN A 421 13.19 -9.47 16.16
N THR A 422 13.90 -10.56 15.89
CA THR A 422 14.67 -10.74 14.66
C THR A 422 14.30 -12.02 13.93
N VAL A 423 14.41 -11.99 12.61
CA VAL A 423 14.13 -13.16 11.77
C VAL A 423 15.14 -14.28 12.04
N GLU A 424 16.39 -13.91 12.27
CA GLU A 424 17.49 -14.85 12.59
C GLU A 424 17.18 -15.67 13.85
N LYS A 425 16.64 -14.99 14.89
CA LYS A 425 16.24 -15.67 16.13
C LYS A 425 15.06 -16.61 15.91
N ALA A 426 14.07 -16.20 15.11
CA ALA A 426 12.93 -17.06 14.76
C ALA A 426 13.39 -18.33 14.04
N ILE A 427 14.31 -18.19 13.09
CA ILE A 427 14.91 -19.34 12.36
C ILE A 427 15.71 -20.23 13.31
N SER A 428 16.53 -19.65 14.21
CA SER A 428 17.32 -20.41 15.20
C SER A 428 16.44 -21.30 16.05
N ILE A 429 15.37 -20.74 16.64
CA ILE A 429 14.41 -21.50 17.45
C ILE A 429 13.74 -22.60 16.63
N GLY A 430 13.29 -22.29 15.40
CA GLY A 430 12.65 -23.26 14.51
C GLY A 430 13.55 -24.45 14.20
N LYS A 431 14.83 -24.19 13.86
CA LYS A 431 15.82 -25.26 13.61
C LYS A 431 16.08 -26.10 14.85
N LYS A 432 16.19 -25.51 16.04
CA LYS A 432 16.33 -26.26 17.29
C LYS A 432 15.14 -27.18 17.55
N LEU A 433 13.91 -26.70 17.33
CA LEU A 433 12.72 -27.55 17.47
C LEU A 433 12.74 -28.74 16.51
N GLU A 434 13.19 -28.57 15.28
CA GLU A 434 13.26 -29.65 14.28
C GLU A 434 14.44 -30.57 14.53
N GLU A 435 15.64 -30.03 14.73
CA GLU A 435 16.90 -30.82 14.75
C GLU A 435 17.17 -31.46 16.10
N GLU A 436 16.98 -30.75 17.21
CA GLU A 436 17.30 -31.24 18.56
C GLU A 436 16.09 -31.94 19.19
N PHE A 437 14.89 -31.37 19.08
CA PHE A 437 13.68 -31.87 19.72
C PHE A 437 12.79 -32.74 18.82
N LYS A 438 13.14 -32.90 17.54
CA LYS A 438 12.46 -33.75 16.55
C LYS A 438 10.97 -33.43 16.36
N LEU A 439 10.57 -32.14 16.51
CA LEU A 439 9.22 -31.73 16.19
C LEU A 439 9.04 -31.62 14.66
N LEU A 440 7.84 -31.93 14.20
CA LEU A 440 7.51 -31.92 12.76
C LEU A 440 7.09 -30.55 12.30
N TYR A 441 7.88 -29.95 11.40
CA TYR A 441 7.51 -28.71 10.74
C TYR A 441 6.19 -28.86 9.96
N GLY A 442 5.32 -27.84 10.01
CA GLY A 442 4.02 -27.87 9.37
C GLY A 442 2.92 -28.61 10.13
N LYS A 443 3.28 -29.40 11.14
CA LYS A 443 2.36 -30.12 12.03
C LYS A 443 2.44 -29.59 13.47
N ASP A 444 3.62 -29.69 14.07
CA ASP A 444 3.84 -29.29 15.46
C ASP A 444 4.16 -27.80 15.59
N PHE A 445 4.83 -27.24 14.59
CA PHE A 445 5.20 -25.84 14.56
C PHE A 445 5.39 -25.31 13.14
N ILE A 446 5.34 -23.96 13.01
CA ILE A 446 5.83 -23.22 11.83
C ILE A 446 6.62 -21.97 12.27
N VAL A 447 7.43 -21.48 11.32
CA VAL A 447 8.10 -20.18 11.41
C VAL A 447 7.44 -19.20 10.45
N PHE A 448 7.12 -17.98 10.93
CA PHE A 448 6.43 -16.96 10.15
C PHE A 448 7.06 -15.58 10.33
N HIS A 449 7.58 -15.02 9.23
CA HIS A 449 8.17 -13.68 9.18
C HIS A 449 8.04 -13.06 7.78
N ALA A 450 8.57 -11.85 7.59
CA ALA A 450 8.40 -11.10 6.33
C ALA A 450 9.21 -11.67 5.14
N ARG A 451 10.29 -12.46 5.37
CA ARG A 451 11.27 -12.85 4.34
C ARG A 451 10.93 -14.18 3.66
N PHE A 452 9.66 -14.38 3.31
CA PHE A 452 9.21 -15.49 2.48
C PHE A 452 8.84 -15.00 1.08
N MET A 453 9.01 -15.83 0.06
CA MET A 453 8.34 -15.67 -1.22
C MET A 453 6.84 -15.48 -0.98
N TYR A 454 6.19 -14.66 -1.76
CA TYR A 454 4.76 -14.36 -1.57
C TYR A 454 3.90 -15.65 -1.53
N LYS A 455 4.17 -16.59 -2.42
CA LYS A 455 3.54 -17.92 -2.44
C LYS A 455 3.61 -18.62 -1.08
N HIS A 456 4.80 -18.80 -0.52
CA HIS A 456 4.99 -19.50 0.74
C HIS A 456 4.46 -18.71 1.94
N ARG A 457 4.48 -17.39 1.88
CA ARG A 457 3.86 -16.54 2.89
C ARG A 457 2.36 -16.79 2.96
N LYS A 458 1.68 -16.86 1.81
CA LYS A 458 0.24 -17.14 1.73
C LYS A 458 -0.12 -18.52 2.28
N GLU A 459 0.67 -19.55 1.95
CA GLU A 459 0.52 -20.90 2.51
C GLU A 459 0.60 -20.89 4.04
N LYS A 460 1.56 -20.13 4.60
CA LYS A 460 1.70 -20.00 6.06
C LYS A 460 0.55 -19.20 6.68
N GLU A 461 0.06 -18.15 6.04
CA GLU A 461 -1.11 -17.39 6.50
C GLU A 461 -2.35 -18.29 6.58
N ASN A 462 -2.57 -19.17 5.60
CA ASN A 462 -3.65 -20.17 5.64
C ASN A 462 -3.46 -21.17 6.79
N TRP A 463 -2.21 -21.57 7.04
CA TRP A 463 -1.90 -22.48 8.15
C TRP A 463 -2.20 -21.86 9.52
N LEU A 464 -2.14 -20.54 9.69
CA LEU A 464 -2.46 -19.84 10.95
C LEU A 464 -3.93 -20.03 11.39
N GLU A 465 -4.81 -20.46 10.51
CA GLU A 465 -6.21 -20.78 10.83
C GLU A 465 -6.37 -22.13 11.55
N ASN A 466 -5.30 -22.92 11.64
CA ASN A 466 -5.28 -24.19 12.35
C ASN A 466 -5.60 -23.98 13.83
N LYS A 467 -6.57 -24.77 14.34
CA LYS A 467 -7.05 -24.73 15.73
C LYS A 467 -6.40 -25.77 16.61
N GLU A 468 -5.69 -26.73 16.02
CA GLU A 468 -4.99 -27.79 16.77
C GLU A 468 -3.83 -27.21 17.61
N PRO A 469 -3.42 -27.89 18.70
CA PRO A 469 -2.28 -27.48 19.51
C PRO A 469 -0.98 -27.45 18.73
N HIS A 470 -0.37 -26.26 18.62
CA HIS A 470 0.85 -26.05 17.86
C HIS A 470 1.70 -24.89 18.43
N ILE A 471 2.92 -24.75 17.94
CA ILE A 471 3.80 -23.62 18.22
C ILE A 471 3.91 -22.74 16.96
N LEU A 472 3.54 -21.47 17.07
CA LEU A 472 3.85 -20.46 16.07
C LEU A 472 5.06 -19.66 16.51
N ILE A 473 6.14 -19.70 15.75
CA ILE A 473 7.31 -18.86 15.96
C ILE A 473 7.23 -17.72 14.95
N ALA A 474 7.18 -16.48 15.44
CA ALA A 474 6.99 -15.34 14.57
C ALA A 474 7.81 -14.12 14.99
N THR A 475 7.88 -13.14 14.08
CA THR A 475 8.37 -11.80 14.38
C THR A 475 7.20 -10.81 14.45
N GLN A 476 7.46 -9.50 14.32
CA GLN A 476 6.46 -8.43 14.37
C GLN A 476 5.28 -8.61 13.38
N VAL A 477 5.40 -9.48 12.39
CA VAL A 477 4.30 -9.77 11.44
C VAL A 477 3.02 -10.26 12.12
N CYS A 478 3.11 -10.79 13.35
CA CYS A 478 1.98 -11.24 14.15
C CYS A 478 1.31 -10.13 14.95
N GLU A 479 1.95 -8.98 15.14
CA GLU A 479 1.42 -7.88 15.95
C GLU A 479 0.20 -7.25 15.28
N VAL A 480 0.14 -7.27 13.96
CA VAL A 480 -0.85 -6.56 13.16
C VAL A 480 -1.81 -7.51 12.46
N SER A 481 -3.10 -7.19 12.51
CA SER A 481 -4.14 -7.62 11.57
C SER A 481 -4.48 -9.12 11.51
N LEU A 482 -3.83 -9.95 12.30
CA LEU A 482 -4.20 -11.36 12.39
C LEU A 482 -5.29 -11.56 13.45
N ASP A 483 -6.43 -12.13 13.06
CA ASP A 483 -7.55 -12.42 13.96
C ASP A 483 -7.43 -13.83 14.54
N PHE A 484 -6.38 -14.05 15.32
CA PHE A 484 -6.20 -15.28 16.08
C PHE A 484 -6.00 -15.01 17.57
N SER A 485 -6.23 -16.03 18.37
CA SER A 485 -6.03 -16.01 19.81
C SER A 485 -5.25 -17.24 20.22
N TYR A 486 -4.14 -17.05 20.88
CA TYR A 486 -3.31 -18.10 21.47
C TYR A 486 -3.57 -18.20 22.98
N ASP A 487 -3.20 -19.36 23.56
CA ASP A 487 -3.43 -19.61 24.99
C ASP A 487 -2.29 -19.04 25.83
N ILE A 488 -1.06 -19.09 25.29
CA ILE A 488 0.15 -18.65 25.99
C ILE A 488 1.13 -18.00 25.01
N LEU A 489 1.86 -16.99 25.50
CA LEU A 489 2.86 -16.23 24.77
C LEU A 489 4.22 -16.31 25.45
N PHE A 490 5.23 -16.61 24.66
CA PHE A 490 6.64 -16.42 24.98
C PHE A 490 7.17 -15.33 24.07
N THR A 491 7.68 -14.23 24.61
CA THR A 491 8.09 -13.10 23.76
C THR A 491 9.36 -12.45 24.26
N GLU A 492 10.24 -12.03 23.37
CA GLU A 492 11.29 -11.09 23.72
C GLU A 492 10.69 -9.73 24.09
N LEU A 493 11.35 -9.01 24.98
CA LEU A 493 11.01 -7.63 25.32
C LEU A 493 11.13 -6.76 24.05
N SER A 494 10.15 -5.90 23.84
CA SER A 494 10.05 -4.99 22.71
C SER A 494 9.58 -3.61 23.16
N SER A 495 9.37 -2.66 22.26
CA SER A 495 8.77 -1.39 22.63
C SER A 495 7.38 -1.60 23.26
N LEU A 496 6.95 -0.67 24.10
CA LEU A 496 5.67 -0.80 24.82
C LEU A 496 4.46 -0.92 23.88
N PRO A 497 4.33 -0.14 22.80
CA PRO A 497 3.26 -0.35 21.81
C PRO A 497 3.24 -1.76 21.22
N SER A 498 4.41 -2.29 20.83
CA SER A 498 4.53 -3.67 20.33
C SER A 498 4.11 -4.71 21.36
N LEU A 499 4.54 -4.57 22.62
CA LEU A 499 4.11 -5.48 23.70
C LEU A 499 2.59 -5.51 23.83
N ILE A 500 1.93 -4.35 23.82
CA ILE A 500 0.46 -4.26 23.92
C ILE A 500 -0.20 -5.00 22.73
N GLN A 501 0.36 -4.89 21.52
CA GLN A 501 -0.13 -5.62 20.36
C GLN A 501 0.06 -7.14 20.50
N ARG A 502 1.21 -7.58 21.01
CA ARG A 502 1.50 -9.01 21.30
C ARG A 502 0.54 -9.55 22.36
N PHE A 503 0.29 -8.80 23.42
CA PHE A 503 -0.70 -9.14 24.45
C PHE A 503 -2.11 -9.26 23.85
N GLY A 504 -2.43 -8.46 22.84
CA GLY A 504 -3.67 -8.55 22.08
C GLY A 504 -3.88 -9.87 21.34
N ARG A 505 -2.85 -10.74 21.25
CA ARG A 505 -2.89 -12.06 20.58
C ARG A 505 -3.11 -13.22 21.56
N VAL A 506 -3.15 -12.93 22.86
CA VAL A 506 -3.33 -13.92 23.91
C VAL A 506 -4.67 -13.71 24.59
N ASN A 507 -5.41 -14.79 24.80
CA ASN A 507 -6.73 -14.76 25.46
C ASN A 507 -7.61 -13.59 24.94
N ARG A 508 -7.59 -13.39 23.64
CA ARG A 508 -8.13 -12.18 22.98
C ARG A 508 -9.58 -11.88 23.30
N TYR A 509 -10.37 -12.93 23.46
CA TYR A 509 -11.82 -12.82 23.69
C TYR A 509 -12.21 -13.00 25.15
N GLY A 510 -11.24 -13.34 26.01
CA GLY A 510 -11.47 -13.46 27.45
C GLY A 510 -11.46 -12.09 28.15
N ASN A 511 -11.93 -12.06 29.38
CA ASN A 511 -11.88 -10.89 30.25
C ASN A 511 -10.82 -11.03 31.35
N GLU A 512 -10.56 -12.27 31.78
CA GLU A 512 -9.64 -12.55 32.88
C GLU A 512 -8.83 -13.83 32.61
N THR A 513 -7.63 -13.92 33.19
CA THR A 513 -6.81 -15.13 33.25
C THR A 513 -6.49 -15.49 34.69
N LYS A 514 -6.47 -16.79 35.02
CA LYS A 514 -6.18 -17.29 36.36
C LYS A 514 -4.69 -17.48 36.64
N GLY A 515 -3.85 -17.57 35.61
CA GLY A 515 -2.42 -17.83 35.77
C GLY A 515 -1.59 -17.01 34.80
N ILE A 516 -0.26 -17.13 34.91
CA ILE A 516 0.68 -16.51 33.97
C ILE A 516 0.47 -17.13 32.58
N ASN A 517 0.14 -16.31 31.60
CA ASN A 517 -0.03 -16.69 30.21
C ASN A 517 0.87 -15.89 29.26
N VAL A 518 1.78 -15.07 29.80
CA VAL A 518 2.79 -14.34 29.02
C VAL A 518 4.14 -14.42 29.73
N TYR A 519 5.16 -14.85 29.04
CA TYR A 519 6.56 -14.84 29.49
C TYR A 519 7.36 -13.88 28.61
N ILE A 520 7.99 -12.89 29.23
CA ILE A 520 8.74 -11.82 28.55
C ILE A 520 10.22 -12.02 28.84
N PHE A 521 11.02 -12.22 27.80
CA PHE A 521 12.43 -12.55 27.89
C PHE A 521 13.33 -11.37 27.55
N LYS A 522 14.52 -11.38 28.15
CA LYS A 522 15.59 -10.46 27.77
C LYS A 522 15.97 -10.67 26.30
N PRO A 523 16.02 -9.59 25.47
CA PRO A 523 16.40 -9.73 24.09
C PRO A 523 17.92 -9.92 23.94
N ASP A 524 18.32 -10.78 22.99
CA ASP A 524 19.74 -10.93 22.59
C ASP A 524 20.11 -9.88 21.53
N ILE A 525 20.69 -8.77 21.97
CA ILE A 525 21.06 -7.65 21.10
C ILE A 525 22.51 -7.78 20.66
N LYS A 526 22.74 -8.39 19.49
CA LYS A 526 24.09 -8.49 18.91
C LYS A 526 24.57 -7.22 18.24
N ASN A 527 23.65 -6.46 17.63
CA ASN A 527 23.93 -5.19 16.97
C ASN A 527 22.74 -4.25 17.07
N ILE A 528 22.85 -3.25 17.91
CA ILE A 528 21.75 -2.30 18.18
C ILE A 528 21.37 -1.47 16.95
N GLN A 529 22.29 -1.18 16.03
CA GLN A 529 22.00 -0.41 14.82
C GLN A 529 21.10 -1.17 13.84
N LYS A 530 21.09 -2.50 13.89
CA LYS A 530 20.25 -3.38 13.08
C LYS A 530 19.04 -3.92 13.86
N TYR A 531 18.91 -3.54 15.13
CA TYR A 531 17.81 -4.02 15.98
C TYR A 531 16.55 -3.16 15.78
N PRO A 532 15.34 -3.74 15.80
CA PRO A 532 14.12 -2.99 15.50
C PRO A 532 13.70 -1.98 16.59
N TYR A 533 14.31 -2.02 17.76
CA TYR A 533 14.00 -1.15 18.89
C TYR A 533 15.26 -0.52 19.45
N SER A 534 15.18 0.76 19.86
CA SER A 534 16.28 1.47 20.51
C SER A 534 16.50 0.97 21.96
N GLU A 535 17.70 1.20 22.50
CA GLU A 535 18.00 0.86 23.91
C GLU A 535 17.08 1.59 24.87
N GLU A 536 16.73 2.83 24.57
CA GLU A 536 15.83 3.64 25.39
C GLU A 536 14.42 3.05 25.42
N GLU A 537 13.86 2.63 24.26
CA GLU A 537 12.55 1.98 24.22
C GLU A 537 12.51 0.69 25.02
N LEU A 538 13.57 -0.12 24.91
CA LEU A 538 13.67 -1.39 25.64
C LEU A 538 13.83 -1.16 27.15
N LYS A 539 14.59 -0.14 27.57
CA LYS A 539 14.74 0.23 28.98
C LYS A 539 13.40 0.65 29.57
N ILE A 540 12.69 1.55 28.91
CA ILE A 540 11.36 2.01 29.34
C ILE A 540 10.38 0.84 29.44
N ALA A 541 10.34 -0.02 28.42
CA ALA A 541 9.47 -1.18 28.41
C ALA A 541 9.79 -2.15 29.56
N LYS A 542 11.07 -2.35 29.86
CA LYS A 542 11.51 -3.19 30.98
C LYS A 542 11.02 -2.64 32.32
N GLU A 543 11.19 -1.35 32.58
CA GLU A 543 10.72 -0.70 33.80
C GLU A 543 9.21 -0.88 34.04
N ILE A 544 8.40 -0.75 32.97
CA ILE A 544 6.95 -0.97 33.04
C ILE A 544 6.60 -2.44 33.27
N VAL A 545 7.29 -3.35 32.57
CA VAL A 545 7.07 -4.78 32.70
C VAL A 545 7.36 -5.24 34.13
N GLU A 546 8.46 -4.80 34.74
CA GLU A 546 8.83 -5.12 36.14
C GLU A 546 7.89 -4.44 37.16
N LYS A 547 7.40 -3.23 36.86
CA LYS A 547 6.44 -2.49 37.68
C LYS A 547 5.12 -3.23 37.84
N PHE A 548 4.63 -3.88 36.79
CA PHE A 548 3.31 -4.52 36.73
C PHE A 548 3.38 -6.05 36.62
N GLU A 549 4.51 -6.63 36.99
CA GLU A 549 4.71 -8.07 36.93
C GLU A 549 3.67 -8.83 37.76
N ASP A 550 3.15 -9.90 37.20
CA ASP A 550 2.24 -10.87 37.81
C ASP A 550 0.99 -10.21 38.47
N GLU A 551 0.87 -10.25 39.79
CA GLU A 551 -0.32 -9.80 40.51
C GLU A 551 -0.39 -8.27 40.71
N LYS A 552 0.68 -7.56 40.44
CA LYS A 552 0.73 -6.11 40.55
C LYS A 552 -0.17 -5.38 39.54
N LEU A 553 -0.43 -5.99 38.39
CA LEU A 553 -1.34 -5.44 37.38
C LEU A 553 -2.80 -5.67 37.82
N LYS A 554 -3.53 -4.61 38.09
CA LYS A 554 -4.96 -4.67 38.44
C LYS A 554 -5.84 -4.80 37.19
N ASN A 555 -5.51 -4.08 36.14
CA ASN A 555 -6.20 -4.13 34.84
C ASN A 555 -5.30 -3.59 33.70
N GLU A 556 -5.68 -3.87 32.46
CA GLU A 556 -4.89 -3.50 31.28
C GLU A 556 -4.86 -1.98 31.01
N LYS A 557 -5.77 -1.19 31.61
CA LYS A 557 -5.77 0.27 31.45
C LYS A 557 -4.49 0.90 32.02
N GLN A 558 -3.92 0.33 33.10
CA GLN A 558 -2.69 0.83 33.67
C GLN A 558 -1.52 0.88 32.69
N ILE A 559 -1.43 -0.10 31.78
CA ILE A 559 -0.38 -0.13 30.75
C ILE A 559 -0.57 1.02 29.75
N ILE A 560 -1.83 1.29 29.38
CA ILE A 560 -2.16 2.39 28.46
C ILE A 560 -1.83 3.73 29.09
N ASP A 561 -2.12 3.89 30.40
CA ASP A 561 -1.84 5.13 31.11
C ASP A 561 -0.32 5.39 31.24
N GLU A 562 0.47 4.35 31.51
CA GLU A 562 1.94 4.46 31.53
C GLU A 562 2.50 4.77 30.13
N MET A 563 1.96 4.15 29.10
CA MET A 563 2.35 4.46 27.71
C MET A 563 2.10 5.95 27.40
N ASP A 564 0.95 6.48 27.79
CA ASP A 564 0.57 7.88 27.58
C ASP A 564 1.49 8.86 28.32
N LEU A 565 2.01 8.47 29.48
CA LEU A 565 2.95 9.30 30.26
C LEU A 565 4.35 9.35 29.65
N ILE A 566 4.80 8.24 29.08
CA ILE A 566 6.19 8.07 28.63
C ILE A 566 6.39 8.48 27.18
N LEU A 567 5.47 8.10 26.29
CA LEU A 567 5.52 8.47 24.88
C LEU A 567 4.98 9.89 24.69
N ASN A 568 5.79 10.89 25.03
CA ASN A 568 5.39 12.28 24.97
C ASN A 568 5.56 12.89 23.55
N TYR A 569 4.91 14.04 23.35
CA TYR A 569 4.88 14.75 22.07
C TYR A 569 6.27 15.24 21.61
N GLU A 570 7.11 15.69 22.53
CA GLU A 570 8.44 16.22 22.22
C GLU A 570 9.35 15.14 21.61
N ARG A 571 9.25 13.92 22.15
CA ARG A 571 9.97 12.76 21.61
C ARG A 571 9.53 12.44 20.18
N LEU A 572 8.24 12.34 19.93
CA LEU A 572 7.71 12.08 18.58
C LEU A 572 8.14 13.19 17.60
N GLN A 573 8.07 14.47 18.00
CA GLN A 573 8.55 15.57 17.17
C GLN A 573 10.05 15.43 16.84
N LYS A 574 10.87 15.10 17.83
CA LYS A 574 12.31 14.92 17.63
C LYS A 574 12.58 13.78 16.62
N GLU A 575 11.90 12.65 16.74
CA GLU A 575 12.02 11.52 15.82
C GLU A 575 11.62 11.91 14.37
N ILE A 576 10.52 12.65 14.21
CA ILE A 576 10.07 13.18 12.93
C ILE A 576 11.11 14.15 12.33
N GLU A 577 11.62 15.11 13.11
CA GLU A 577 12.61 16.09 12.67
C GLU A 577 13.95 15.45 12.29
N GLU A 578 14.40 14.46 13.07
CA GLU A 578 15.61 13.70 12.73
C GLU A 578 15.44 12.93 11.42
N THR A 579 14.27 12.32 11.22
CA THR A 579 13.93 11.61 9.98
C THR A 579 13.87 12.58 8.80
N LYS A 580 13.25 13.76 8.96
CA LYS A 580 13.21 14.82 7.95
C LYS A 580 14.61 15.26 7.52
N ARG A 581 15.52 15.47 8.48
CA ARG A 581 16.92 15.84 8.19
C ARG A 581 17.66 14.76 7.40
N LYS A 582 17.46 13.49 7.74
CA LYS A 582 18.05 12.36 7.01
C LYS A 582 17.55 12.30 5.56
N VAL A 583 16.26 12.57 5.32
CA VAL A 583 15.58 12.39 4.03
C VAL A 583 15.62 13.64 3.16
N ARG A 584 16.07 14.79 3.69
CA ARG A 584 16.03 16.09 3.00
C ARG A 584 14.64 16.43 2.44
N ILE A 585 13.62 16.40 3.28
CA ILE A 585 12.19 16.62 2.93
C ILE A 585 11.95 17.96 2.24
N GLU A 586 12.79 18.97 2.41
CA GLU A 586 12.75 20.22 1.65
C GLU A 586 12.69 19.98 0.13
N TYR A 587 13.35 18.96 -0.37
CA TYR A 587 13.22 18.48 -1.75
C TYR A 587 11.83 17.95 -2.11
N TRP A 588 11.05 17.47 -1.15
CA TRP A 588 9.72 16.92 -1.40
C TRP A 588 8.68 18.01 -1.60
N GLU A 589 8.78 19.13 -0.92
CA GLU A 589 7.88 20.27 -1.12
C GLU A 589 8.07 20.86 -2.52
N ASP A 590 9.31 20.97 -2.99
CA ASP A 590 9.60 21.37 -4.36
C ASP A 590 9.11 20.33 -5.37
N LEU A 591 9.27 19.03 -5.11
CA LEU A 591 8.76 17.94 -5.93
C LEU A 591 7.24 17.96 -6.05
N LEU A 592 6.54 18.19 -4.94
CA LEU A 592 5.07 18.26 -4.91
C LEU A 592 4.51 19.51 -5.59
N GLN A 593 5.32 20.51 -5.86
CA GLN A 593 4.95 21.67 -6.67
C GLN A 593 4.98 21.39 -8.17
N TYR A 594 5.78 20.40 -8.62
CA TYR A 594 5.94 20.07 -10.03
C TYR A 594 5.09 18.85 -10.41
N PHE A 595 3.92 19.06 -10.99
CA PHE A 595 3.08 17.99 -11.55
C PHE A 595 3.72 17.27 -12.73
N PHE A 596 4.63 17.95 -13.41
CA PHE A 596 5.28 17.51 -14.62
C PHE A 596 6.78 17.66 -14.42
N THR A 597 7.37 16.72 -13.75
CA THR A 597 8.80 16.71 -13.53
C THR A 597 9.48 16.01 -14.68
N PHE A 598 9.91 16.79 -15.67
CA PHE A 598 10.73 16.27 -16.75
C PHE A 598 12.14 15.90 -16.30
N ASP A 599 12.58 16.44 -15.18
CA ASP A 599 13.95 16.33 -14.70
C ASP A 599 14.10 15.39 -13.50
N ILE A 600 13.01 14.86 -12.94
CA ILE A 600 13.11 13.84 -11.90
C ILE A 600 13.22 12.49 -12.57
N LYS A 601 14.44 12.03 -12.67
CA LYS A 601 14.70 10.64 -12.93
C LYS A 601 14.07 9.82 -11.80
N GLU A 602 13.36 8.77 -12.16
CA GLU A 602 12.81 7.79 -11.21
C GLU A 602 13.87 7.34 -10.19
N GLU A 603 15.15 7.30 -10.58
CA GLU A 603 16.32 7.12 -9.72
C GLU A 603 16.43 8.16 -8.60
N LYS A 604 16.10 9.45 -8.82
CA LYS A 604 16.12 10.44 -7.74
C LYS A 604 14.94 10.24 -6.77
N LEU A 605 13.78 9.85 -7.27
CA LEU A 605 12.64 9.47 -6.45
C LEU A 605 12.93 8.17 -5.68
N ARG A 606 13.54 7.18 -6.32
CA ARG A 606 14.04 5.98 -5.66
C ARG A 606 15.07 6.34 -4.59
N GLY A 607 16.04 7.20 -4.88
CA GLY A 607 17.03 7.64 -3.91
C GLY A 607 16.44 8.39 -2.70
N LEU A 608 15.34 9.13 -2.90
CA LEU A 608 14.58 9.75 -1.80
C LEU A 608 13.75 8.72 -1.03
N LEU A 609 13.23 7.72 -1.73
CA LEU A 609 12.52 6.60 -1.14
C LEU A 609 13.49 5.61 -0.46
N ASP A 610 14.73 5.48 -0.91
CA ASP A 610 15.78 4.60 -0.35
C ASP A 610 16.22 5.00 1.07
N TYR A 611 15.93 6.23 1.49
CA TYR A 611 16.19 6.70 2.86
C TYR A 611 15.15 6.28 3.89
N ARG A 612 14.12 5.55 3.52
CA ARG A 612 13.22 4.97 4.52
C ARG A 612 13.97 3.90 5.32
N GLU A 613 14.20 4.14 6.58
CA GLU A 613 14.44 3.05 7.53
C GLU A 613 13.22 2.12 7.45
N GLY A 614 13.39 0.93 6.88
CA GLY A 614 12.31 -0.04 6.67
C GLY A 614 11.88 -0.26 5.21
N PHE A 615 12.50 0.38 4.21
CA PHE A 615 12.26 0.00 2.82
C PHE A 615 12.77 -1.38 2.53
N THR A 616 11.84 -2.18 2.07
CA THR A 616 12.14 -3.45 1.45
C THR A 616 12.09 -3.29 -0.07
N ILE A 617 13.08 -3.82 -0.74
CA ILE A 617 13.06 -4.05 -2.18
C ILE A 617 12.63 -5.49 -2.42
N LEU A 618 11.86 -5.71 -3.47
CA LEU A 618 11.55 -7.06 -3.94
C LEU A 618 12.72 -7.61 -4.75
N ILE A 619 13.18 -8.77 -4.38
CA ILE A 619 14.25 -9.49 -5.09
C ILE A 619 13.79 -10.91 -5.42
N ILE A 620 14.43 -11.53 -6.39
CA ILE A 620 14.29 -12.95 -6.67
C ILE A 620 15.62 -13.63 -6.33
N PRO A 621 15.64 -14.67 -5.48
CA PRO A 621 16.85 -15.44 -5.27
C PRO A 621 17.17 -16.24 -6.54
N HIS A 622 18.43 -16.20 -7.00
CA HIS A 622 18.88 -17.06 -8.09
C HIS A 622 18.59 -18.54 -7.75
N PRO A 623 18.19 -19.39 -8.70
CA PRO A 623 17.88 -20.79 -8.42
C PRO A 623 18.94 -21.52 -7.62
N ASP A 624 20.25 -21.20 -7.82
CA ASP A 624 21.32 -21.81 -7.05
C ASP A 624 21.36 -21.45 -5.57
N CYS A 625 20.67 -20.37 -5.19
CA CYS A 625 20.51 -19.95 -3.80
C CYS A 625 19.38 -20.69 -3.08
N ILE A 626 18.57 -21.49 -3.79
CA ILE A 626 17.40 -22.18 -3.26
C ILE A 626 17.75 -23.62 -2.89
N LYS A 627 17.33 -24.08 -1.70
CA LYS A 627 17.69 -25.40 -1.12
C LYS A 627 16.71 -26.51 -1.42
N ASP A 628 15.44 -26.16 -1.70
CA ASP A 628 14.34 -27.13 -1.84
C ASP A 628 13.78 -27.17 -3.29
N GLU A 629 12.66 -27.88 -3.49
CA GLU A 629 12.01 -28.05 -4.79
C GLU A 629 11.58 -26.74 -5.45
N THR A 630 11.48 -25.65 -4.70
CA THR A 630 11.19 -24.32 -5.23
C THR A 630 12.23 -23.89 -6.27
N LYS A 631 13.45 -24.44 -6.20
CA LYS A 631 14.53 -24.18 -7.18
C LYS A 631 14.08 -24.45 -8.59
N GLU A 632 13.46 -25.59 -8.85
CA GLU A 632 13.04 -26.00 -10.20
C GLU A 632 11.93 -25.09 -10.74
N TYR A 633 10.98 -24.72 -9.87
CA TYR A 633 9.91 -23.79 -10.22
C TYR A 633 10.46 -22.42 -10.60
N VAL A 634 11.35 -21.84 -9.79
CA VAL A 634 11.96 -20.52 -10.07
C VAL A 634 12.80 -20.56 -11.34
N ASN A 635 13.58 -21.62 -11.56
CA ASN A 635 14.40 -21.79 -12.75
C ASN A 635 13.54 -21.82 -14.03
N ASN A 636 12.47 -22.61 -14.02
CA ASN A 636 11.51 -22.66 -15.13
C ASN A 636 10.89 -21.29 -15.40
N LEU A 637 10.49 -20.58 -14.34
CA LEU A 637 9.85 -19.28 -14.44
C LEU A 637 10.78 -18.23 -15.06
N LEU A 638 12.04 -18.18 -14.63
CA LEU A 638 13.03 -17.22 -15.12
C LEU A 638 13.53 -17.53 -16.55
N SER A 639 13.40 -18.76 -17.00
CA SER A 639 13.74 -19.15 -18.38
C SER A 639 12.70 -18.70 -19.42
N ARG A 640 11.50 -18.27 -18.99
CA ARG A 640 10.42 -17.85 -19.89
C ARG A 640 10.68 -16.44 -20.45
N SER A 641 10.59 -16.29 -21.77
CA SER A 641 10.78 -15.01 -22.45
C SER A 641 9.48 -14.22 -22.56
N PHE A 642 9.58 -12.89 -22.43
CA PHE A 642 8.48 -11.95 -22.71
C PHE A 642 8.25 -11.70 -24.20
N ILE A 643 9.14 -12.20 -25.06
CA ILE A 643 9.06 -12.02 -26.52
C ILE A 643 7.88 -12.84 -27.05
N ASN A 644 7.09 -12.24 -27.93
CA ASN A 644 5.91 -12.84 -28.58
C ASN A 644 4.72 -13.18 -27.67
N LEU A 645 4.75 -12.80 -26.38
CA LEU A 645 3.58 -12.92 -25.52
C LEU A 645 2.56 -11.81 -25.79
N SER A 646 1.28 -12.17 -25.80
CA SER A 646 0.18 -11.19 -25.74
C SER A 646 0.22 -10.35 -24.49
N PHE A 647 -0.52 -9.25 -24.45
CA PHE A 647 -0.59 -8.38 -23.28
C PHE A 647 -1.03 -9.11 -22.00
N ASN A 648 -2.05 -9.98 -22.11
CA ASN A 648 -2.55 -10.75 -20.97
C ASN A 648 -1.55 -11.82 -20.51
N GLU A 649 -0.89 -12.50 -21.42
CA GLU A 649 0.15 -13.48 -21.09
C GLU A 649 1.34 -12.82 -20.39
N ARG A 650 1.75 -11.61 -20.83
CA ARG A 650 2.79 -10.83 -20.14
C ARG A 650 2.37 -10.47 -18.71
N LYS A 651 1.12 -10.03 -18.52
CA LYS A 651 0.59 -9.73 -17.17
C LYS A 651 0.59 -10.98 -16.29
N LYS A 652 0.17 -12.13 -16.80
CA LYS A 652 0.20 -13.41 -16.07
C LYS A 652 1.62 -13.79 -15.67
N LEU A 653 2.57 -13.69 -16.60
CA LEU A 653 3.98 -13.98 -16.30
C LEU A 653 4.54 -13.03 -15.24
N ILE A 654 4.20 -11.75 -15.28
CA ILE A 654 4.57 -10.78 -14.24
C ILE A 654 4.00 -11.19 -12.88
N ALA A 655 2.74 -11.62 -12.83
CA ALA A 655 2.10 -12.09 -11.61
C ALA A 655 2.79 -13.35 -11.04
N GLU A 656 3.15 -14.30 -11.89
CA GLU A 656 3.90 -15.50 -11.49
C GLU A 656 5.30 -15.15 -10.96
N ILE A 657 6.01 -14.21 -11.61
CA ILE A 657 7.33 -13.72 -11.14
C ILE A 657 7.19 -13.04 -9.76
N LYS A 658 6.12 -12.27 -9.52
CA LYS A 658 5.86 -11.68 -8.21
C LYS A 658 5.66 -12.72 -7.11
N GLU A 659 5.13 -13.90 -7.41
CA GLU A 659 4.93 -14.96 -6.41
C GLU A 659 6.23 -15.45 -5.77
N VAL A 660 7.31 -15.41 -6.53
CA VAL A 660 8.64 -15.84 -6.07
C VAL A 660 9.49 -14.67 -5.56
N ALA A 661 8.97 -13.45 -5.57
CA ALA A 661 9.66 -12.30 -5.04
C ALA A 661 9.64 -12.28 -3.51
N ILE A 662 10.75 -11.80 -2.94
CA ILE A 662 10.97 -11.70 -1.48
C ILE A 662 11.24 -10.24 -1.13
N PRO A 663 10.55 -9.66 -0.14
CA PRO A 663 10.90 -8.36 0.38
C PRO A 663 12.12 -8.47 1.30
N ILE A 664 13.20 -7.77 0.95
CA ILE A 664 14.40 -7.67 1.79
C ILE A 664 14.76 -6.20 2.05
N PRO A 665 15.44 -5.89 3.15
CA PRO A 665 15.95 -4.55 3.39
C PRO A 665 16.95 -4.14 2.29
N ILE A 666 16.82 -2.92 1.77
CA ILE A 666 17.65 -2.47 0.63
C ILE A 666 19.15 -2.46 0.95
N TRP A 667 19.52 -2.20 2.21
CA TRP A 667 20.94 -2.19 2.61
C TRP A 667 21.62 -3.56 2.55
N TRP A 668 20.83 -4.65 2.43
CA TRP A 668 21.39 -5.99 2.22
C TRP A 668 22.00 -6.16 0.84
N LEU A 669 21.63 -5.31 -0.12
CA LEU A 669 22.16 -5.35 -1.48
C LEU A 669 23.56 -4.71 -1.62
N ARG A 670 24.08 -4.07 -0.58
CA ARG A 670 25.42 -3.47 -0.64
C ARG A 670 26.48 -4.56 -0.81
N GLY A 671 27.22 -4.51 -1.93
CA GLY A 671 28.27 -5.48 -2.26
C GLY A 671 27.78 -6.81 -2.84
N ILE A 672 26.52 -6.93 -3.19
CA ILE A 672 25.96 -8.11 -3.86
C ILE A 672 25.90 -7.85 -5.37
N GLU A 673 26.31 -8.84 -6.15
CA GLU A 673 26.18 -8.84 -7.60
C GLU A 673 24.71 -9.01 -7.98
N ILE A 674 24.15 -8.07 -8.76
CA ILE A 674 22.77 -8.05 -9.21
C ILE A 674 22.77 -8.34 -10.71
N GLU A 675 22.04 -9.37 -11.12
CA GLU A 675 21.72 -9.61 -12.51
C GLU A 675 20.51 -8.73 -12.91
N GLU A 676 20.74 -7.69 -13.74
CA GLU A 676 19.75 -6.62 -14.02
C GLU A 676 18.65 -6.99 -15.04
N GLU A 677 18.58 -8.18 -15.57
CA GLU A 677 17.77 -8.49 -16.78
C GLU A 677 16.28 -8.81 -16.52
N ASN A 678 15.76 -8.68 -15.28
CA ASN A 678 14.37 -9.04 -14.98
C ASN A 678 13.58 -7.91 -14.30
N ILE A 679 12.25 -8.11 -14.12
CA ILE A 679 11.32 -7.20 -13.44
C ILE A 679 11.80 -6.83 -12.03
N PHE A 680 12.45 -7.78 -11.33
CA PHE A 680 13.09 -7.60 -10.04
C PHE A 680 14.56 -7.99 -10.12
N PRO A 681 15.43 -7.37 -9.31
CA PRO A 681 16.82 -7.80 -9.18
C PRO A 681 16.90 -9.29 -8.83
N ILE A 682 17.67 -10.04 -9.61
CA ILE A 682 18.01 -11.43 -9.28
C ILE A 682 19.31 -11.40 -8.48
N ILE A 683 19.27 -11.98 -7.28
CA ILE A 683 20.42 -12.05 -6.41
C ILE A 683 21.10 -13.41 -6.53
N ASN A 684 22.35 -13.41 -6.96
CA ASN A 684 23.20 -14.58 -6.99
C ASN A 684 24.22 -14.52 -5.84
N VAL A 685 24.10 -15.44 -4.91
CA VAL A 685 25.03 -15.55 -3.76
C VAL A 685 25.53 -16.99 -3.68
N LYS A 686 26.82 -17.17 -3.43
CA LYS A 686 27.48 -18.48 -3.46
C LYS A 686 26.91 -19.52 -2.48
N ASN A 687 26.12 -19.14 -1.48
CA ASN A 687 25.55 -20.01 -0.47
C ASN A 687 24.02 -20.15 -0.64
N LYS A 688 23.49 -21.35 -0.53
CA LYS A 688 22.03 -21.60 -0.52
C LYS A 688 21.38 -20.92 0.67
N ILE A 689 20.56 -19.92 0.41
CA ILE A 689 20.05 -18.96 1.41
C ILE A 689 18.53 -18.97 1.58
N TYR A 690 17.80 -19.67 0.71
CA TYR A 690 16.35 -19.73 0.75
C TYR A 690 15.85 -21.17 0.83
N ASP A 691 14.84 -21.40 1.65
CA ASP A 691 13.97 -22.58 1.65
C ASP A 691 12.53 -22.21 2.08
N SER A 692 11.56 -23.03 1.72
CA SER A 692 10.14 -22.80 2.00
C SER A 692 9.78 -22.87 3.50
N LYS A 693 10.58 -23.58 4.32
CA LYS A 693 10.37 -23.69 5.77
C LYS A 693 10.79 -22.41 6.51
N TYR A 694 12.02 -21.94 6.23
CA TYR A 694 12.69 -20.90 7.01
C TYR A 694 12.87 -19.57 6.25
N GLY A 695 12.47 -19.51 4.96
CA GLY A 695 12.55 -18.29 4.17
C GLY A 695 13.98 -17.87 3.83
N PHE A 696 14.14 -16.58 3.53
CA PHE A 696 15.43 -15.99 3.16
C PHE A 696 16.27 -15.76 4.41
N GLN A 697 17.42 -16.43 4.48
CA GLN A 697 18.37 -16.35 5.58
C GLN A 697 19.36 -15.21 5.33
N GLU A 698 19.88 -14.59 6.40
CA GLU A 698 20.83 -13.50 6.26
C GLU A 698 22.06 -13.94 5.48
N ILE A 699 22.45 -13.10 4.50
CA ILE A 699 23.70 -13.29 3.79
C ILE A 699 24.79 -12.85 4.76
N LYS A 700 25.58 -13.80 5.24
CA LYS A 700 26.83 -13.50 5.91
C LYS A 700 27.84 -13.10 4.83
N GLY A 701 27.73 -11.88 4.33
CA GLY A 701 28.74 -11.26 3.50
C GLY A 701 29.84 -10.72 4.39
N GLU A 702 31.08 -11.04 4.09
CA GLU A 702 32.21 -10.27 4.57
C GLU A 702 31.97 -8.82 4.15
N ILE A 703 31.84 -7.93 5.15
CA ILE A 703 31.88 -6.50 4.92
C ILE A 703 33.33 -6.22 4.54
N ILE A 704 33.59 -6.07 3.22
CA ILE A 704 34.83 -5.51 2.72
C ILE A 704 34.78 -3.99 2.89
#